data_50c0a9cf804b2e0717d88bdd7a8848ff
#
_entry.id   50c0a9cf804b2e0717d88bdd7a8848ff
#
_cell.length_a   1.000
_cell.length_b   1.000
_cell.length_c   1.000
_cell.angle_alpha   90.00
_cell.angle_beta   90.00
_cell.angle_gamma   90.00
#
_symmetry.space_group_name_H-M   'P 1'
#
loop_
_entity.id
_entity.type
_entity.pdbx_description
1 polymer ?
#
loop_
_entity_poly.entity_id
_entity_poly.type
_entity_poly.pdbx_seq_one_letter_code
_entity_poly.pdbx_strand_id
1 'polypeptide(L)'
;MMNQFSPKVSEILSFSREEAKRLTSKSVAPEHIMLAILREKSGPVWDLFNRWEVDTDYLKKEIENKIKEENVGAGEAVSDLLLNEQANNVLKLSVLEARLQHAQTVDIIHLFLAILHDSSNNAAKTLLEERGLSYNNVTAMLKPHANPTRNGIGMAEEEELDDEEMSPSSSAKNTKTTQTTRTKSKTPVLDSFGTDLTQAALEGKLDPVVGREREIMRVSEILGRRKKNNPILIGEPGVGKSAIVEGLAQLIVKRLTSPILFDKRVMTLDLTAVVAGTKYRGQFEERIRALIKEIEQNPDIIVFIDEIHTLIGAGSSPGSMDAANILKPALARGTIQCIGATTMDEYRNSIEKDGALERRFQKVQVEPTTIEETLQILENIKDRYEAHHHVKYTTEALKACVKYADRYISDRFFPDKAIDIIDEAGSRTHLQHVKVPQVILDIQGQIEEALQKKQDAVKNQNFELAAGFRDKQTELEQRLKDEQEKWQKGDTTDKVEISEDTIADVVSLMTGVPVQRMQEAEGIRLRNMGSDLKKLVIAQDTAIDKMVKAIQRNRVGLKDPNHPIGAFMFLGPTGVGKTYLAKRLAELMFGSSDALIRIDMSEYTESFNTSRLVGAPPGYVGYEEGGQLTEKVRRHPYSIVLLDEIEKAHGNVYNMLLQVLDEGRLTDGNGRLIDFRNTVIIMTSNAGTRQLKEFGQGVGFRAVNLNGLSHSESDKERARSIIQKSLSKQFAPEFLNRLDEIITFDQLDLNAILKIIDIELKGLFKRVKALGYDMEISDEAKTFVATKGYDVQFGARPLKRAIQNYIEDGLSELILSNEIKPGDVICVSKEKESDKLNFVAKPSMPNMDKEAED
;
A
#
# COMPACT_ATOMS: atom_id res chain seq x y z
N MET A 1 -12.82 -0.25 19.77
CA MET A 1 -13.73 0.84 19.33
C MET A 1 -14.65 1.40 20.44
N MET A 2 -14.91 0.71 21.54
CA MET A 2 -15.82 1.20 22.58
C MET A 2 -15.27 2.33 23.49
N ASN A 3 -13.97 2.58 23.55
CA ASN A 3 -13.40 3.62 24.44
C ASN A 3 -13.34 5.04 23.83
N GLN A 4 -13.91 5.26 22.65
CA GLN A 4 -13.89 6.57 22.00
C GLN A 4 -15.19 7.39 22.16
N PHE A 5 -16.29 6.79 22.65
CA PHE A 5 -17.58 7.44 22.79
C PHE A 5 -17.85 7.81 24.25
N SER A 6 -18.45 9.00 24.49
CA SER A 6 -18.87 9.38 25.81
C SER A 6 -20.03 8.48 26.30
N PRO A 7 -20.23 8.33 27.63
CA PRO A 7 -21.36 7.56 28.16
C PRO A 7 -22.72 8.03 27.60
N LYS A 8 -22.87 9.32 27.37
CA LYS A 8 -24.07 9.93 26.80
C LYS A 8 -24.35 9.49 25.36
N VAL A 9 -23.30 9.36 24.53
CA VAL A 9 -23.45 8.85 23.15
C VAL A 9 -23.89 7.39 23.16
N SER A 10 -23.38 6.59 24.12
CA SER A 10 -23.81 5.20 24.27
C SER A 10 -25.29 5.10 24.66
N GLU A 11 -25.78 6.01 25.48
CA GLU A 11 -27.18 6.12 25.89
C GLU A 11 -28.07 6.54 24.70
N ILE A 12 -27.64 7.52 23.89
CA ILE A 12 -28.35 7.92 22.66
C ILE A 12 -28.44 6.76 21.66
N LEU A 13 -27.39 5.96 21.51
CA LEU A 13 -27.44 4.78 20.65
C LEU A 13 -28.41 3.69 21.18
N SER A 14 -28.56 3.60 22.50
CA SER A 14 -29.59 2.74 23.10
C SER A 14 -31.00 3.29 22.80
N PHE A 15 -31.22 4.58 22.99
CA PHE A 15 -32.50 5.23 22.67
C PHE A 15 -32.83 5.18 21.20
N SER A 16 -31.84 5.28 20.29
CA SER A 16 -32.10 5.15 18.84
C SER A 16 -32.61 3.77 18.45
N ARG A 17 -32.18 2.70 19.14
CA ARG A 17 -32.72 1.34 18.95
C ARG A 17 -34.14 1.23 19.49
N GLU A 18 -34.44 1.87 20.62
CA GLU A 18 -35.82 1.91 21.15
C GLU A 18 -36.75 2.65 20.20
N GLU A 19 -36.34 3.81 19.66
CA GLU A 19 -37.15 4.57 18.69
C GLU A 19 -37.32 3.79 17.39
N ALA A 20 -36.35 3.08 16.91
CA ALA A 20 -36.44 2.22 15.72
C ALA A 20 -37.45 1.06 15.97
N LYS A 21 -37.44 0.47 17.19
CA LYS A 21 -38.43 -0.54 17.58
C LYS A 21 -39.85 0.05 17.67
N ARG A 22 -39.98 1.25 18.24
CA ARG A 22 -41.27 1.95 18.37
C ARG A 22 -41.87 2.27 17.00
N LEU A 23 -41.04 2.60 16.00
CA LEU A 23 -41.46 2.93 14.65
C LEU A 23 -41.50 1.73 13.70
N THR A 24 -41.28 0.52 14.22
CA THR A 24 -41.32 -0.75 13.43
C THR A 24 -40.35 -0.75 12.23
N SER A 25 -39.17 -0.12 12.38
CA SER A 25 -38.15 -0.06 11.35
C SER A 25 -37.32 -1.33 11.31
N LYS A 26 -36.78 -1.70 10.12
CA LYS A 26 -35.93 -2.90 9.93
C LYS A 26 -34.51 -2.74 10.43
N SER A 27 -34.05 -1.51 10.55
CA SER A 27 -32.68 -1.16 10.98
C SER A 27 -32.67 0.25 11.60
N VAL A 28 -31.60 0.57 12.34
CA VAL A 28 -31.40 1.90 12.89
C VAL A 28 -30.77 2.78 11.84
N ALA A 29 -31.45 3.84 11.44
CA ALA A 29 -31.03 4.86 10.48
C ALA A 29 -30.64 6.18 11.19
N PRO A 30 -29.99 7.16 10.51
CA PRO A 30 -29.65 8.45 11.09
C PRO A 30 -30.83 9.21 11.70
N GLU A 31 -32.02 9.06 11.13
CA GLU A 31 -33.27 9.63 11.63
C GLU A 31 -33.62 9.14 13.04
N HIS A 32 -33.37 7.87 13.35
CA HIS A 32 -33.58 7.32 14.69
C HIS A 32 -32.55 7.87 15.68
N ILE A 33 -31.31 8.11 15.25
CA ILE A 33 -30.28 8.75 16.07
C ILE A 33 -30.70 10.19 16.38
N MET A 34 -31.25 10.91 15.39
CA MET A 34 -31.75 12.26 15.59
C MET A 34 -32.93 12.30 16.57
N LEU A 35 -33.87 11.35 16.46
CA LEU A 35 -34.98 11.23 17.42
C LEU A 35 -34.50 10.97 18.85
N ALA A 36 -33.45 10.17 19.00
CA ALA A 36 -32.84 9.91 20.29
C ALA A 36 -32.16 11.17 20.87
N ILE A 37 -31.49 11.99 20.02
CA ILE A 37 -30.92 13.28 20.44
C ILE A 37 -32.04 14.25 20.88
N LEU A 38 -33.15 14.31 20.17
CA LEU A 38 -34.31 15.13 20.55
C LEU A 38 -34.99 14.67 21.84
N ARG A 39 -34.86 13.38 22.21
CA ARG A 39 -35.39 12.80 23.47
C ARG A 39 -34.60 13.22 24.69
N GLU A 40 -33.28 13.38 24.58
CA GLU A 40 -32.37 13.70 25.69
C GLU A 40 -32.66 15.07 26.32
N LYS A 41 -33.16 16.05 25.57
CA LYS A 41 -33.53 17.40 26.02
C LYS A 41 -32.48 18.12 26.88
N SER A 42 -31.18 17.78 26.73
CA SER A 42 -30.09 18.36 27.50
C SER A 42 -28.79 18.49 26.69
N GLY A 43 -27.95 19.47 27.07
CA GLY A 43 -26.61 19.63 26.51
C GLY A 43 -26.50 20.60 25.33
N PRO A 44 -25.30 20.69 24.70
CA PRO A 44 -24.97 21.72 23.71
C PRO A 44 -25.89 21.76 22.48
N VAL A 45 -26.42 20.61 22.07
CA VAL A 45 -27.36 20.54 20.92
C VAL A 45 -28.72 21.15 21.27
N TRP A 46 -29.18 20.94 22.52
CA TRP A 46 -30.42 21.53 23.01
C TRP A 46 -30.31 23.04 23.12
N ASP A 47 -29.15 23.56 23.55
CA ASP A 47 -28.87 25.00 23.59
C ASP A 47 -28.87 25.63 22.19
N LEU A 48 -28.42 24.90 21.17
CA LEU A 48 -28.49 25.31 19.76
C LEU A 48 -29.95 25.41 19.29
N PHE A 49 -30.78 24.41 19.58
CA PHE A 49 -32.21 24.43 19.20
C PHE A 49 -32.95 25.59 19.84
N ASN A 50 -32.66 25.87 21.11
CA ASN A 50 -33.25 27.04 21.81
C ASN A 50 -32.82 28.38 21.19
N ARG A 51 -31.58 28.52 20.75
CA ARG A 51 -31.07 29.73 20.12
C ARG A 51 -31.66 29.98 18.72
N TRP A 52 -31.98 28.93 17.98
CA TRP A 52 -32.61 28.98 16.67
C TRP A 52 -34.13 28.95 16.74
N GLU A 53 -34.71 28.96 17.94
CA GLU A 53 -36.19 28.89 18.15
C GLU A 53 -36.84 27.73 17.38
N VAL A 54 -36.12 26.58 17.31
CA VAL A 54 -36.60 25.40 16.60
C VAL A 54 -37.69 24.73 17.41
N ASP A 55 -38.88 24.57 16.84
CA ASP A 55 -39.96 23.76 17.43
C ASP A 55 -39.54 22.24 17.34
N THR A 56 -38.98 21.75 18.44
CA THR A 56 -38.48 20.39 18.54
C THR A 56 -39.58 19.32 18.51
N ASP A 57 -40.80 19.68 18.97
CA ASP A 57 -41.95 18.76 18.94
C ASP A 57 -42.52 18.62 17.53
N TYR A 58 -42.47 19.70 16.77
CA TYR A 58 -42.84 19.68 15.36
C TYR A 58 -41.80 18.91 14.51
N LEU A 59 -40.52 19.17 14.73
CA LEU A 59 -39.40 18.47 14.07
C LEU A 59 -39.49 16.97 14.31
N LYS A 60 -39.75 16.57 15.56
CA LYS A 60 -39.94 15.16 15.95
C LYS A 60 -41.07 14.50 15.14
N LYS A 61 -42.22 15.15 15.05
CA LYS A 61 -43.37 14.63 14.30
C LYS A 61 -43.08 14.48 12.80
N GLU A 62 -42.33 15.42 12.21
CA GLU A 62 -42.01 15.35 10.80
C GLU A 62 -41.02 14.21 10.50
N ILE A 63 -39.98 14.03 11.34
CA ILE A 63 -39.06 12.90 11.22
C ILE A 63 -39.86 11.57 11.38
N GLU A 64 -40.74 11.47 12.37
CA GLU A 64 -41.56 10.26 12.56
C GLU A 64 -42.50 9.99 11.36
N ASN A 65 -43.04 10.99 10.72
CA ASN A 65 -43.87 10.84 9.55
C ASN A 65 -43.06 10.35 8.34
N LYS A 66 -41.88 10.90 8.12
CA LYS A 66 -40.95 10.46 7.06
C LYS A 66 -40.56 9.00 7.22
N ILE A 67 -40.20 8.58 8.45
CA ILE A 67 -39.88 7.18 8.74
C ILE A 67 -41.07 6.26 8.49
N LYS A 68 -42.30 6.69 8.84
CA LYS A 68 -43.52 5.91 8.58
C LYS A 68 -43.83 5.78 7.08
N GLU A 69 -43.59 6.83 6.31
CA GLU A 69 -43.78 6.80 4.84
C GLU A 69 -42.80 5.79 4.19
N GLU A 70 -41.56 5.70 4.68
CA GLU A 70 -40.57 4.77 4.17
C GLU A 70 -40.82 3.32 4.61
N ASN A 71 -41.48 3.11 5.75
CA ASN A 71 -41.74 1.78 6.30
C ASN A 71 -43.05 1.13 5.83
N VAL A 72 -43.78 1.70 4.88
CA VAL A 72 -45.01 1.14 4.32
C VAL A 72 -44.72 -0.20 3.63
N GLY A 73 -44.95 -1.32 4.35
CA GLY A 73 -44.78 -2.70 3.87
C GLY A 73 -43.80 -3.58 4.70
N ALA A 74 -43.32 -3.12 5.85
CA ALA A 74 -42.44 -3.91 6.72
C ALA A 74 -43.29 -4.76 7.71
N GLY A 75 -43.22 -6.11 7.55
CA GLY A 75 -43.79 -7.06 8.53
C GLY A 75 -42.88 -7.21 9.75
N GLU A 76 -43.44 -7.77 10.80
CA GLU A 76 -42.97 -8.16 12.14
C GLU A 76 -41.60 -7.63 12.66
N ALA A 77 -41.62 -7.09 13.88
CA ALA A 77 -40.50 -6.54 14.60
C ALA A 77 -39.39 -7.58 14.86
N VAL A 78 -38.16 -7.28 14.41
CA VAL A 78 -36.98 -8.08 14.65
C VAL A 78 -36.44 -7.76 16.05
N SER A 79 -36.03 -8.78 16.80
CA SER A 79 -35.59 -8.65 18.20
C SER A 79 -34.24 -7.90 18.37
N ASP A 80 -33.34 -7.97 17.38
CA ASP A 80 -32.06 -7.25 17.37
C ASP A 80 -31.90 -6.38 16.12
N LEU A 81 -32.07 -5.06 16.29
CA LEU A 81 -31.92 -4.08 15.20
C LEU A 81 -30.47 -3.65 15.03
N LEU A 82 -29.89 -3.97 13.89
CA LEU A 82 -28.56 -3.51 13.48
C LEU A 82 -28.61 -2.09 12.91
N LEU A 83 -27.49 -1.37 13.00
CA LEU A 83 -27.30 -0.08 12.34
C LEU A 83 -27.26 -0.28 10.82
N ASN A 84 -27.95 0.57 10.05
CA ASN A 84 -27.81 0.58 8.60
C ASN A 84 -26.47 1.19 8.18
N GLU A 85 -26.14 1.13 6.89
CA GLU A 85 -24.88 1.63 6.35
C GLU A 85 -24.71 3.14 6.57
N GLN A 86 -25.80 3.92 6.43
CA GLN A 86 -25.79 5.37 6.66
C GLN A 86 -25.54 5.71 8.14
N ALA A 87 -26.18 5.04 9.08
CA ALA A 87 -25.93 5.24 10.50
C ALA A 87 -24.50 4.86 10.91
N ASN A 88 -23.94 3.80 10.30
CA ASN A 88 -22.52 3.45 10.49
C ASN A 88 -21.58 4.53 9.95
N ASN A 89 -21.91 5.16 8.83
CA ASN A 89 -21.13 6.26 8.27
C ASN A 89 -21.20 7.51 9.17
N VAL A 90 -22.37 7.86 9.70
CA VAL A 90 -22.53 8.94 10.68
C VAL A 90 -21.67 8.70 11.92
N LEU A 91 -21.60 7.47 12.43
CA LEU A 91 -20.71 7.15 13.56
C LEU A 91 -19.22 7.31 13.22
N LYS A 92 -18.80 6.94 12.02
CA LYS A 92 -17.40 7.18 11.58
C LYS A 92 -17.12 8.67 11.44
N LEU A 93 -18.05 9.44 10.86
CA LEU A 93 -17.93 10.88 10.72
C LEU A 93 -17.87 11.57 12.09
N SER A 94 -18.64 11.11 13.08
CA SER A 94 -18.61 11.70 14.43
C SER A 94 -17.24 11.59 15.11
N VAL A 95 -16.49 10.53 14.83
CA VAL A 95 -15.09 10.39 15.30
C VAL A 95 -14.17 11.39 14.60
N LEU A 96 -14.39 11.65 13.30
CA LEU A 96 -13.63 12.68 12.57
C LEU A 96 -13.96 14.08 13.08
N GLU A 97 -15.24 14.39 13.34
CA GLU A 97 -15.67 15.67 13.91
C GLU A 97 -15.06 15.92 15.30
N ALA A 98 -14.98 14.90 16.16
CA ALA A 98 -14.34 15.01 17.45
C ALA A 98 -12.83 15.32 17.32
N ARG A 99 -12.15 14.72 16.35
CA ARG A 99 -10.73 15.03 16.06
C ARG A 99 -10.52 16.44 15.53
N LEU A 100 -11.41 16.90 14.62
CA LEU A 100 -11.35 18.28 14.10
C LEU A 100 -11.55 19.34 15.18
N GLN A 101 -12.29 19.01 16.24
CA GLN A 101 -12.52 19.86 17.39
C GLN A 101 -11.53 19.63 18.55
N HIS A 102 -10.49 18.80 18.35
CA HIS A 102 -9.50 18.42 19.35
C HIS A 102 -10.11 17.83 20.64
N ALA A 103 -11.27 17.18 20.52
CA ALA A 103 -11.93 16.52 21.66
C ALA A 103 -11.35 15.10 21.87
N GLN A 104 -11.15 14.70 23.13
CA GLN A 104 -10.62 13.38 23.49
C GLN A 104 -11.66 12.27 23.31
N THR A 105 -12.95 12.60 23.42
CA THR A 105 -14.05 11.63 23.28
C THR A 105 -15.14 12.20 22.39
N VAL A 106 -15.84 11.30 21.69
CA VAL A 106 -17.00 11.68 20.88
C VAL A 106 -18.19 11.98 21.79
N ASP A 107 -18.72 13.20 21.72
CA ASP A 107 -19.91 13.61 22.46
C ASP A 107 -21.09 13.87 21.51
N ILE A 108 -22.29 14.16 22.08
CA ILE A 108 -23.56 14.35 21.35
C ILE A 108 -23.43 15.39 20.24
N ILE A 109 -22.68 16.48 20.49
CA ILE A 109 -22.46 17.54 19.52
C ILE A 109 -21.74 17.05 18.27
N HIS A 110 -20.76 16.16 18.41
CA HIS A 110 -20.02 15.58 17.28
C HIS A 110 -20.90 14.61 16.48
N LEU A 111 -21.81 13.92 17.14
CA LEU A 111 -22.79 13.05 16.51
C LEU A 111 -23.83 13.88 15.71
N PHE A 112 -24.29 15.00 16.26
CA PHE A 112 -25.17 15.94 15.60
C PHE A 112 -24.52 16.58 14.36
N LEU A 113 -23.29 17.04 14.48
CA LEU A 113 -22.49 17.57 13.36
C LEU A 113 -22.28 16.52 12.27
N ALA A 114 -22.06 15.26 12.64
CA ALA A 114 -21.90 14.17 11.68
C ALA A 114 -23.20 13.90 10.88
N ILE A 115 -24.38 14.03 11.50
CA ILE A 115 -25.68 13.94 10.79
C ILE A 115 -25.82 15.06 9.77
N LEU A 116 -25.39 16.28 10.11
CA LEU A 116 -25.43 17.42 9.19
C LEU A 116 -24.35 17.35 8.09
N HIS A 117 -23.21 16.73 8.37
CA HIS A 117 -22.09 16.58 7.43
C HIS A 117 -22.29 15.43 6.44
N ASP A 118 -23.12 14.44 6.79
CA ASP A 118 -23.35 13.26 5.95
C ASP A 118 -23.82 13.65 4.54
N SER A 119 -23.17 13.06 3.53
CA SER A 119 -23.46 13.29 2.11
C SER A 119 -24.65 12.49 1.61
N SER A 120 -25.16 11.54 2.39
CA SER A 120 -26.34 10.75 2.03
C SER A 120 -27.62 11.59 2.11
N ASN A 121 -28.64 11.19 1.34
CA ASN A 121 -29.95 11.85 1.37
C ASN A 121 -30.71 11.44 2.66
N ASN A 122 -30.40 12.12 3.74
CA ASN A 122 -30.86 11.89 5.09
C ASN A 122 -32.00 12.86 5.41
N ALA A 123 -33.20 12.35 5.71
CA ALA A 123 -34.40 13.15 5.97
C ALA A 123 -34.20 14.08 7.18
N ALA A 124 -33.48 13.66 8.22
CA ALA A 124 -33.20 14.49 9.38
C ALA A 124 -32.34 15.71 9.01
N LYS A 125 -31.33 15.56 8.16
CA LYS A 125 -30.49 16.65 7.64
C LYS A 125 -31.33 17.64 6.83
N THR A 126 -32.09 17.17 5.87
CA THR A 126 -32.93 18.01 5.01
C THR A 126 -33.87 18.90 5.84
N LEU A 127 -34.57 18.30 6.83
CA LEU A 127 -35.49 19.04 7.72
C LEU A 127 -34.76 20.06 8.63
N LEU A 128 -33.51 19.83 9.00
CA LEU A 128 -32.68 20.76 9.78
C LEU A 128 -32.19 21.92 8.90
N GLU A 129 -31.74 21.62 7.68
CA GLU A 129 -31.27 22.63 6.72
C GLU A 129 -32.40 23.58 6.27
N GLU A 130 -33.61 23.08 6.08
CA GLU A 130 -34.82 23.92 5.80
C GLU A 130 -35.08 24.96 6.91
N ARG A 131 -34.61 24.70 8.13
CA ARG A 131 -34.73 25.60 9.28
C ARG A 131 -33.45 26.41 9.56
N GLY A 132 -32.50 26.45 8.60
CA GLY A 132 -31.29 27.24 8.71
C GLY A 132 -30.17 26.56 9.54
N LEU A 133 -30.39 25.34 10.08
CA LEU A 133 -29.38 24.58 10.79
C LEU A 133 -28.52 23.78 9.81
N SER A 134 -27.67 24.48 9.06
CA SER A 134 -26.67 23.85 8.20
C SER A 134 -25.39 23.56 8.98
N TYR A 135 -24.59 22.60 8.51
CA TYR A 135 -23.28 22.25 9.08
C TYR A 135 -22.39 23.50 9.30
N ASN A 136 -22.34 24.39 8.31
CA ASN A 136 -21.51 25.61 8.36
C ASN A 136 -22.00 26.60 9.42
N ASN A 137 -23.32 26.77 9.57
CA ASN A 137 -23.88 27.70 10.55
C ASN A 137 -23.64 27.18 11.98
N VAL A 138 -23.82 25.88 12.22
CA VAL A 138 -23.61 25.27 13.52
C VAL A 138 -22.12 25.29 13.92
N THR A 139 -21.21 24.95 13.02
CA THR A 139 -19.75 25.00 13.26
C THR A 139 -19.24 26.42 13.49
N ALA A 140 -19.81 27.42 12.83
CA ALA A 140 -19.44 28.83 13.05
C ALA A 140 -19.77 29.30 14.49
N MET A 141 -20.86 28.81 15.06
CA MET A 141 -21.26 29.13 16.45
C MET A 141 -20.53 28.37 17.52
N LEU A 142 -20.02 27.17 17.22
CA LEU A 142 -19.29 26.34 18.17
C LEU A 142 -17.83 26.80 18.35
N LYS A 143 -17.30 27.65 17.47
CA LYS A 143 -15.97 28.26 17.66
C LYS A 143 -16.02 29.18 18.89
N PRO A 144 -15.14 28.99 19.90
CA PRO A 144 -15.10 29.86 21.06
C PRO A 144 -14.83 31.29 20.60
N HIS A 145 -15.64 32.24 21.07
CA HIS A 145 -15.44 33.68 20.83
C HIS A 145 -14.06 34.07 21.40
N ALA A 146 -13.05 34.10 20.54
CA ALA A 146 -11.90 34.96 20.73
C ALA A 146 -12.42 36.38 20.49
N ASN A 147 -12.23 37.25 21.50
CA ASN A 147 -12.66 38.66 21.52
C ASN A 147 -12.52 39.34 20.14
N PRO A 148 -13.51 40.14 19.72
CA PRO A 148 -13.49 40.78 18.42
C PRO A 148 -12.52 41.94 18.39
N THR A 149 -11.31 41.71 17.89
CA THR A 149 -10.53 42.76 17.28
C THR A 149 -10.94 42.80 15.81
N ARG A 150 -11.73 43.83 15.54
CA ARG A 150 -12.12 44.35 14.25
C ARG A 150 -11.09 44.06 13.15
N ASN A 151 -11.45 43.29 12.18
CA ASN A 151 -11.23 43.63 10.77
C ASN A 151 -12.28 42.82 9.98
N GLY A 152 -13.41 43.49 9.79
CA GLY A 152 -14.47 43.07 8.91
C GLY A 152 -14.05 43.24 7.46
N ILE A 153 -14.36 42.23 6.65
CA ILE A 153 -14.72 42.44 5.28
C ILE A 153 -16.15 41.94 5.18
N GLY A 154 -17.07 42.92 5.35
CA GLY A 154 -18.46 42.70 5.09
C GLY A 154 -18.69 42.63 3.58
N MET A 155 -19.64 41.79 3.21
CA MET A 155 -20.34 41.90 1.94
C MET A 155 -20.98 43.32 1.89
N ALA A 156 -20.66 44.07 0.87
CA ALA A 156 -21.39 45.26 0.47
C ALA A 156 -22.03 44.95 -0.89
N GLU A 157 -23.32 45.10 -0.87
CA GLU A 157 -24.16 45.35 -2.05
C GLU A 157 -23.68 46.62 -2.77
N GLU A 158 -23.90 46.63 -4.07
CA GLU A 158 -23.68 47.76 -4.97
C GLU A 158 -24.43 49.00 -4.51
N GLU A 159 -23.72 50.15 -4.39
CA GLU A 159 -24.23 51.45 -4.74
C GLU A 159 -23.07 52.38 -5.16
N GLU A 160 -23.31 53.08 -6.25
CA GLU A 160 -22.41 53.99 -6.94
C GLU A 160 -22.26 55.33 -6.18
N LEU A 161 -21.20 56.04 -6.55
CA LEU A 161 -20.97 57.47 -6.62
C LEU A 161 -20.22 58.19 -5.47
N ASP A 162 -19.22 58.77 -5.90
CA ASP A 162 -18.71 60.16 -5.89
C ASP A 162 -17.40 60.41 -5.11
N ASP A 163 -16.53 61.04 -5.90
CA ASP A 163 -15.28 61.70 -5.51
C ASP A 163 -15.46 62.72 -4.41
N GLU A 164 -14.53 62.80 -3.45
CA GLU A 164 -13.93 64.06 -3.05
C GLU A 164 -12.66 63.89 -2.16
N GLU A 165 -11.64 64.63 -2.51
CA GLU A 165 -10.37 64.80 -1.83
C GLU A 165 -10.53 65.40 -0.41
N MET A 166 -9.64 65.05 0.54
CA MET A 166 -8.79 65.97 1.25
C MET A 166 -7.88 65.36 2.31
N SER A 167 -6.67 65.80 2.32
CA SER A 167 -5.56 65.50 3.25
C SER A 167 -5.64 66.38 4.52
N PRO A 168 -4.54 66.47 5.34
CA PRO A 168 -4.36 65.70 6.58
C PRO A 168 -4.24 66.64 7.82
N SER A 169 -4.28 66.07 9.04
CA SER A 169 -3.58 66.73 10.16
C SER A 169 -3.30 65.77 11.36
N SER A 170 -2.05 65.63 11.62
CA SER A 170 -1.26 65.52 12.85
C SER A 170 -1.96 65.49 14.22
N SER A 171 -1.60 64.62 15.10
CA SER A 171 -0.68 64.88 16.21
C SER A 171 -0.47 63.67 17.13
N ALA A 172 0.73 63.63 17.66
CA ALA A 172 1.35 62.58 18.43
C ALA A 172 0.80 62.38 19.86
N LYS A 173 0.97 61.12 20.42
CA LYS A 173 1.70 60.96 21.68
C LYS A 173 2.04 59.48 21.96
N ASN A 174 3.26 59.27 22.36
CA ASN A 174 3.98 58.09 22.75
C ASN A 174 3.28 57.22 23.81
N THR A 175 3.33 55.91 23.63
CA THR A 175 3.63 54.96 24.72
C THR A 175 4.33 53.72 24.13
N LYS A 176 5.53 53.45 24.65
CA LYS A 176 6.37 52.32 24.26
C LYS A 176 5.73 51.02 24.68
N THR A 177 5.47 50.14 23.75
CA THR A 177 5.35 48.70 24.00
C THR A 177 6.06 47.99 22.85
N THR A 178 7.01 47.17 23.20
CA THR A 178 7.87 46.38 22.31
C THR A 178 7.01 45.50 21.39
N GLN A 179 6.78 45.98 20.17
CA GLN A 179 6.20 45.16 19.11
C GLN A 179 7.35 44.70 18.20
N THR A 180 7.54 43.38 18.13
CA THR A 180 8.26 42.73 17.05
C THR A 180 7.65 43.19 15.73
N THR A 181 8.35 43.97 14.97
CA THR A 181 8.00 44.48 13.65
C THR A 181 7.88 43.33 12.67
N ARG A 182 6.67 42.80 12.46
CA ARG A 182 6.32 42.13 11.21
C ARG A 182 6.30 43.22 10.13
N THR A 183 7.38 43.33 9.35
CA THR A 183 7.41 44.08 8.10
C THR A 183 6.23 43.62 7.24
N LYS A 184 5.39 44.57 6.82
CA LYS A 184 4.30 44.30 5.87
C LYS A 184 4.95 43.74 4.61
N SER A 185 4.65 42.45 4.32
CA SER A 185 5.11 41.80 3.11
C SER A 185 4.65 42.58 1.87
N LYS A 186 5.54 42.70 0.88
CA LYS A 186 5.20 43.31 -0.43
C LYS A 186 4.32 42.37 -1.28
N THR A 187 4.14 41.14 -0.86
CA THR A 187 3.48 40.06 -1.61
C THR A 187 2.51 39.25 -0.74
N PRO A 188 1.44 39.89 -0.19
CA PRO A 188 0.55 39.23 0.77
C PRO A 188 -0.27 38.08 0.16
N VAL A 189 -0.65 38.17 -1.13
CA VAL A 189 -1.42 37.09 -1.79
C VAL A 189 -0.52 35.89 -2.08
N LEU A 190 0.69 36.16 -2.60
CA LEU A 190 1.65 35.09 -2.91
C LEU A 190 2.12 34.37 -1.64
N ASP A 191 2.36 35.12 -0.56
CA ASP A 191 2.75 34.53 0.74
C ASP A 191 1.63 33.68 1.40
N SER A 192 0.37 33.87 0.98
CA SER A 192 -0.75 33.06 1.46
C SER A 192 -0.88 31.71 0.74
N PHE A 193 -0.35 31.59 -0.47
CA PHE A 193 -0.47 30.39 -1.31
C PHE A 193 0.89 29.80 -1.72
N GLY A 194 1.98 30.35 -1.20
CA GLY A 194 3.32 29.90 -1.54
C GLY A 194 4.28 29.93 -0.37
N THR A 195 5.44 29.28 -0.54
CA THR A 195 6.55 29.25 0.41
C THR A 195 7.77 29.94 -0.21
N ASP A 196 8.41 30.83 0.52
CA ASP A 196 9.66 31.50 0.10
C ASP A 196 10.85 30.58 0.35
N LEU A 197 11.36 29.94 -0.72
CA LEU A 197 12.54 29.09 -0.65
C LEU A 197 13.82 29.88 -0.33
N THR A 198 13.92 31.13 -0.76
CA THR A 198 15.08 31.97 -0.48
C THR A 198 15.14 32.33 1.00
N GLN A 199 13.98 32.62 1.62
CA GLN A 199 13.89 32.86 3.06
C GLN A 199 14.18 31.55 3.84
N ALA A 200 13.65 30.43 3.41
CA ALA A 200 13.94 29.13 4.01
C ALA A 200 15.44 28.77 3.93
N ALA A 201 16.10 29.13 2.82
CA ALA A 201 17.54 28.99 2.67
C ALA A 201 18.34 29.87 3.65
N LEU A 202 17.91 31.12 3.87
CA LEU A 202 18.52 32.04 4.85
C LEU A 202 18.38 31.51 6.28
N GLU A 203 17.25 30.88 6.59
CA GLU A 203 16.96 30.27 7.89
C GLU A 203 17.63 28.89 8.07
N GLY A 204 18.32 28.37 7.04
CA GLY A 204 18.99 27.07 7.09
C GLY A 204 18.04 25.86 7.14
N LYS A 205 16.79 26.04 6.73
CA LYS A 205 15.76 24.97 6.75
C LYS A 205 15.84 24.01 5.56
N LEU A 206 16.50 24.40 4.46
CA LEU A 206 16.62 23.58 3.25
C LEU A 206 17.76 22.59 3.36
N ASP A 207 17.57 21.40 2.80
CA ASP A 207 18.59 20.38 2.75
C ASP A 207 19.73 20.73 1.78
N PRO A 208 20.98 20.35 2.09
CA PRO A 208 22.09 20.59 1.18
C PRO A 208 21.90 19.75 -0.10
N VAL A 209 22.02 20.43 -1.25
CA VAL A 209 21.88 19.79 -2.57
C VAL A 209 23.25 19.41 -3.10
N VAL A 210 23.39 18.16 -3.51
CA VAL A 210 24.65 17.56 -4.00
C VAL A 210 24.38 16.88 -5.34
N GLY A 211 25.34 16.94 -6.27
CA GLY A 211 25.31 16.25 -7.55
C GLY A 211 24.37 16.83 -8.60
N ARG A 212 23.89 18.07 -8.38
CA ARG A 212 22.96 18.77 -9.30
C ARG A 212 23.52 20.09 -9.84
N GLU A 213 24.83 20.29 -9.77
CA GLU A 213 25.49 21.52 -10.17
C GLU A 213 25.25 21.86 -11.65
N ARG A 214 25.20 20.84 -12.51
CA ARG A 214 24.97 21.01 -13.97
C ARG A 214 23.57 21.49 -14.25
N GLU A 215 22.58 20.89 -13.63
CA GLU A 215 21.17 21.25 -13.79
C GLU A 215 20.88 22.61 -13.21
N ILE A 216 21.41 22.94 -12.03
CA ILE A 216 21.27 24.27 -11.39
C ILE A 216 21.92 25.34 -12.26
N MET A 217 23.12 25.08 -12.78
CA MET A 217 23.78 26.00 -13.70
C MET A 217 22.93 26.20 -14.97
N ARG A 218 22.38 25.14 -15.53
CA ARG A 218 21.53 25.21 -16.72
C ARG A 218 20.26 25.99 -16.48
N VAL A 219 19.59 25.80 -15.33
CA VAL A 219 18.44 26.59 -14.89
C VAL A 219 18.83 28.07 -14.77
N SER A 220 19.97 28.40 -14.16
CA SER A 220 20.47 29.75 -14.00
C SER A 220 20.77 30.44 -15.36
N GLU A 221 21.36 29.70 -16.29
CA GLU A 221 21.60 30.19 -17.66
C GLU A 221 20.29 30.52 -18.38
N ILE A 222 19.26 29.64 -18.24
CA ILE A 222 17.97 29.86 -18.90
C ILE A 222 17.26 31.08 -18.30
N LEU A 223 17.25 31.22 -16.96
CA LEU A 223 16.68 32.39 -16.28
C LEU A 223 17.33 33.69 -16.67
N GLY A 224 18.65 33.70 -17.02
CA GLY A 224 19.39 34.83 -17.49
C GLY A 224 19.10 35.24 -18.95
N ARG A 225 18.32 34.50 -19.72
CA ARG A 225 18.01 34.78 -21.12
C ARG A 225 17.02 35.94 -21.26
N ARG A 226 17.14 36.71 -22.33
CA ARG A 226 16.17 37.75 -22.67
C ARG A 226 14.82 37.23 -23.13
N LYS A 227 14.78 36.04 -23.77
CA LYS A 227 13.58 35.38 -24.26
C LYS A 227 13.69 33.89 -23.95
N LYS A 228 12.56 33.19 -23.76
CA LYS A 228 12.51 31.78 -23.35
C LYS A 228 13.29 31.56 -22.05
N ASN A 229 13.03 32.42 -21.08
CA ASN A 229 13.69 32.48 -19.79
C ASN A 229 12.97 31.64 -18.70
N ASN A 230 12.06 30.76 -19.08
CA ASN A 230 11.35 29.86 -18.18
C ASN A 230 11.89 28.43 -18.36
N PRO A 231 12.68 27.90 -17.42
CA PRO A 231 13.09 26.50 -17.46
C PRO A 231 11.94 25.59 -17.03
N ILE A 232 11.88 24.40 -17.62
CA ILE A 232 11.03 23.31 -17.16
C ILE A 232 11.87 22.08 -16.91
N LEU A 233 11.83 21.59 -15.65
CA LEU A 233 12.52 20.40 -15.19
C LEU A 233 11.67 19.18 -15.55
N ILE A 234 12.23 18.28 -16.34
CA ILE A 234 11.53 17.08 -16.82
C ILE A 234 12.30 15.86 -16.33
N GLY A 235 11.66 14.98 -15.60
CA GLY A 235 12.27 13.74 -15.10
C GLY A 235 11.26 12.90 -14.34
N GLU A 236 11.63 11.67 -14.07
CA GLU A 236 10.81 10.71 -13.33
C GLU A 236 10.46 11.24 -11.91
N PRO A 237 9.40 10.72 -11.27
CA PRO A 237 9.10 11.03 -9.88
C PRO A 237 10.28 10.64 -8.97
N GLY A 238 10.59 11.45 -7.96
CA GLY A 238 11.63 11.14 -6.98
C GLY A 238 13.07 11.35 -7.43
N VAL A 239 13.33 11.89 -8.65
CA VAL A 239 14.70 12.20 -9.09
C VAL A 239 15.29 13.48 -8.49
N GLY A 240 14.55 14.23 -7.69
CA GLY A 240 15.00 15.45 -7.03
C GLY A 240 14.82 16.73 -7.83
N LYS A 241 13.76 16.87 -8.63
CA LYS A 241 13.45 18.08 -9.38
C LYS A 241 13.30 19.32 -8.48
N SER A 242 12.57 19.19 -7.38
CA SER A 242 12.35 20.27 -6.40
C SER A 242 13.64 20.64 -5.68
N ALA A 243 14.51 19.65 -5.39
CA ALA A 243 15.83 19.89 -4.78
C ALA A 243 16.74 20.79 -5.66
N ILE A 244 16.64 20.70 -7.00
CA ILE A 244 17.38 21.60 -7.91
C ILE A 244 16.99 23.08 -7.68
N VAL A 245 15.71 23.34 -7.44
CA VAL A 245 15.21 24.70 -7.21
C VAL A 245 15.60 25.19 -5.81
N GLU A 246 15.56 24.30 -4.82
CA GLU A 246 16.06 24.57 -3.47
C GLU A 246 17.58 24.88 -3.49
N GLY A 247 18.36 24.11 -4.24
CA GLY A 247 19.78 24.35 -4.47
C GLY A 247 20.04 25.70 -5.14
N LEU A 248 19.23 26.08 -6.13
CA LEU A 248 19.29 27.39 -6.74
C LEU A 248 19.04 28.50 -5.71
N ALA A 249 18.02 28.36 -4.86
CA ALA A 249 17.73 29.33 -3.80
C ALA A 249 18.92 29.47 -2.81
N GLN A 250 19.55 28.35 -2.42
CA GLN A 250 20.76 28.36 -1.59
C GLN A 250 21.93 29.08 -2.26
N LEU A 251 22.16 28.87 -3.57
CA LEU A 251 23.22 29.54 -4.33
C LEU A 251 22.95 31.03 -4.49
N ILE A 252 21.69 31.44 -4.65
CA ILE A 252 21.30 32.86 -4.68
C ILE A 252 21.66 33.52 -3.33
N VAL A 253 21.29 32.93 -2.22
CA VAL A 253 21.57 33.40 -0.86
C VAL A 253 23.10 33.52 -0.62
N LYS A 254 23.84 32.50 -1.02
CA LYS A 254 25.31 32.48 -0.90
C LYS A 254 26.02 33.39 -1.92
N ARG A 255 25.30 33.98 -2.85
CA ARG A 255 25.82 34.79 -3.99
C ARG A 255 26.84 34.03 -4.87
N LEU A 256 26.61 32.70 -5.02
CA LEU A 256 27.41 31.79 -5.85
C LEU A 256 26.79 31.49 -7.20
N THR A 257 25.96 32.37 -7.71
CA THR A 257 25.29 32.29 -9.01
C THR A 257 25.55 33.54 -9.86
N SER A 258 24.89 33.63 -11.01
CA SER A 258 25.00 34.83 -11.87
C SER A 258 24.52 36.08 -11.15
N PRO A 259 25.22 37.23 -11.32
CA PRO A 259 24.83 38.51 -10.70
C PRO A 259 23.40 38.95 -10.99
N ILE A 260 22.83 38.51 -12.09
CA ILE A 260 21.42 38.80 -12.48
C ILE A 260 20.43 38.17 -11.49
N LEU A 261 20.84 37.14 -10.77
CA LEU A 261 19.98 36.39 -9.85
C LEU A 261 20.19 36.75 -8.36
N PHE A 262 21.18 37.59 -8.01
CA PHE A 262 21.56 37.86 -6.61
C PHE A 262 20.43 38.39 -5.72
N ASP A 263 19.53 39.19 -6.28
CA ASP A 263 18.45 39.80 -5.52
C ASP A 263 17.07 39.21 -5.82
N LYS A 264 17.07 38.02 -6.49
CA LYS A 264 15.83 37.29 -6.80
C LYS A 264 15.35 36.47 -5.62
N ARG A 265 14.03 36.45 -5.47
CA ARG A 265 13.31 35.56 -4.52
C ARG A 265 12.70 34.42 -5.28
N VAL A 266 12.94 33.19 -4.83
CA VAL A 266 12.32 31.98 -5.37
C VAL A 266 11.15 31.58 -4.48
N MET A 267 9.93 31.62 -5.06
CA MET A 267 8.69 31.31 -4.37
C MET A 267 8.06 30.05 -4.95
N THR A 268 7.81 29.05 -4.14
CA THR A 268 7.03 27.87 -4.54
C THR A 268 5.55 28.22 -4.50
N LEU A 269 4.81 27.94 -5.55
CA LEU A 269 3.37 28.13 -5.63
C LEU A 269 2.64 26.79 -5.48
N ASP A 270 1.80 26.68 -4.45
CA ASP A 270 0.92 25.53 -4.25
C ASP A 270 -0.42 25.75 -4.97
N LEU A 271 -0.57 25.11 -6.14
CA LEU A 271 -1.79 25.19 -6.93
C LEU A 271 -3.00 24.55 -6.23
N THR A 272 -2.77 23.54 -5.41
CA THR A 272 -3.82 22.87 -4.63
C THR A 272 -4.41 23.82 -3.60
N ALA A 273 -3.56 24.60 -2.91
CA ALA A 273 -4.00 25.63 -1.97
C ALA A 273 -4.78 26.77 -2.66
N VAL A 274 -4.41 27.13 -3.90
CA VAL A 274 -5.13 28.17 -4.68
C VAL A 274 -6.53 27.70 -5.06
N VAL A 275 -6.71 26.41 -5.40
CA VAL A 275 -8.02 25.81 -5.72
C VAL A 275 -8.84 25.58 -4.46
N ALA A 276 -8.21 25.23 -3.34
CA ALA A 276 -8.90 24.90 -2.09
C ALA A 276 -9.84 26.03 -1.61
N GLY A 277 -11.06 25.65 -1.25
CA GLY A 277 -12.07 26.58 -0.72
C GLY A 277 -12.75 27.47 -1.77
N THR A 278 -12.49 27.30 -3.07
CA THR A 278 -13.24 27.99 -4.13
C THR A 278 -14.50 27.20 -4.46
N LYS A 279 -15.68 27.74 -4.09
CA LYS A 279 -16.98 27.12 -4.41
C LYS A 279 -17.42 27.43 -5.85
N TYR A 280 -16.97 28.52 -6.42
CA TYR A 280 -17.31 28.98 -7.75
C TYR A 280 -16.06 29.25 -8.56
N ARG A 281 -16.13 28.92 -9.85
CA ARG A 281 -15.05 29.08 -10.84
C ARG A 281 -14.47 30.50 -10.89
N GLY A 282 -15.30 31.53 -10.81
CA GLY A 282 -14.89 32.94 -10.82
C GLY A 282 -13.92 33.30 -9.68
N GLN A 283 -14.09 32.68 -8.51
CA GLN A 283 -13.18 32.90 -7.37
C GLN A 283 -11.76 32.36 -7.61
N PHE A 284 -11.65 31.23 -8.28
CA PHE A 284 -10.35 30.67 -8.67
C PHE A 284 -9.65 31.56 -9.71
N GLU A 285 -10.40 31.99 -10.76
CA GLU A 285 -9.87 32.88 -11.78
C GLU A 285 -9.41 34.22 -11.18
N GLU A 286 -10.16 34.79 -10.26
CA GLU A 286 -9.83 36.02 -9.55
C GLU A 286 -8.55 35.87 -8.70
N ARG A 287 -8.41 34.79 -7.96
CA ARG A 287 -7.17 34.46 -7.19
C ARG A 287 -5.95 34.34 -8.10
N ILE A 288 -6.06 33.62 -9.21
CA ILE A 288 -4.97 33.48 -10.18
C ILE A 288 -4.61 34.84 -10.79
N ARG A 289 -5.60 35.66 -11.14
CA ARG A 289 -5.35 37.02 -11.66
C ARG A 289 -4.68 37.93 -10.61
N ALA A 290 -5.09 37.83 -9.37
CA ALA A 290 -4.46 38.59 -8.27
C ALA A 290 -3.01 38.18 -8.08
N LEU A 291 -2.72 36.85 -8.07
CA LEU A 291 -1.36 36.30 -8.01
C LEU A 291 -0.48 36.81 -9.18
N ILE A 292 -1.00 36.71 -10.42
CA ILE A 292 -0.28 37.17 -11.62
C ILE A 292 0.05 38.65 -11.51
N LYS A 293 -0.92 39.50 -11.10
CA LYS A 293 -0.74 40.95 -10.94
C LYS A 293 0.33 41.25 -9.89
N GLU A 294 0.34 40.53 -8.77
CA GLU A 294 1.33 40.71 -7.72
C GLU A 294 2.74 40.30 -8.18
N ILE A 295 2.88 39.21 -8.94
CA ILE A 295 4.15 38.75 -9.52
C ILE A 295 4.64 39.75 -10.59
N GLU A 296 3.76 40.26 -11.46
CA GLU A 296 4.11 41.25 -12.48
C GLU A 296 4.59 42.58 -11.87
N GLN A 297 4.09 42.95 -10.69
CA GLN A 297 4.52 44.15 -9.94
C GLN A 297 5.87 43.97 -9.24
N ASN A 298 6.29 42.71 -9.04
CA ASN A 298 7.55 42.39 -8.35
C ASN A 298 8.46 41.53 -9.27
N PRO A 299 9.20 42.13 -10.18
CA PRO A 299 10.03 41.45 -11.18
C PRO A 299 11.20 40.66 -10.57
N ASP A 300 11.44 40.80 -9.27
CA ASP A 300 12.48 40.07 -8.54
C ASP A 300 12.01 38.67 -8.06
N ILE A 301 10.74 38.32 -8.33
CA ILE A 301 10.19 37.02 -7.96
C ILE A 301 10.36 36.03 -9.11
N ILE A 302 10.87 34.82 -8.79
CA ILE A 302 10.87 33.64 -9.63
C ILE A 302 9.88 32.66 -9.00
N VAL A 303 8.84 32.29 -9.75
CA VAL A 303 7.83 31.35 -9.27
C VAL A 303 8.23 29.94 -9.64
N PHE A 304 8.27 29.04 -8.67
CA PHE A 304 8.41 27.62 -8.89
C PHE A 304 7.04 26.96 -8.81
N ILE A 305 6.67 26.20 -9.82
CA ILE A 305 5.45 25.43 -9.90
C ILE A 305 5.80 23.96 -10.07
N ASP A 306 5.63 23.21 -9.00
CA ASP A 306 5.74 21.75 -9.10
C ASP A 306 4.47 21.18 -9.75
N GLU A 307 4.60 20.05 -10.44
CA GLU A 307 3.52 19.43 -11.22
C GLU A 307 2.79 20.43 -12.14
N ILE A 308 3.56 21.25 -12.88
CA ILE A 308 3.02 22.32 -13.72
C ILE A 308 1.95 21.86 -14.73
N HIS A 309 1.91 20.58 -15.06
CA HIS A 309 0.88 19.98 -15.91
C HIS A 309 -0.53 20.10 -15.32
N THR A 310 -0.66 20.20 -14.00
CA THR A 310 -1.94 20.38 -13.30
C THR A 310 -2.63 21.69 -13.66
N LEU A 311 -1.87 22.70 -14.10
CA LEU A 311 -2.43 23.96 -14.62
C LEU A 311 -3.32 23.78 -15.84
N ILE A 312 -3.09 22.75 -16.65
CA ILE A 312 -3.79 22.49 -17.90
C ILE A 312 -5.08 21.69 -17.67
N GLY A 313 -5.18 21.00 -16.51
CA GLY A 313 -6.34 20.22 -16.12
C GLY A 313 -7.24 20.86 -15.05
N ALA A 314 -6.79 21.93 -14.42
CA ALA A 314 -7.52 22.60 -13.36
C ALA A 314 -8.75 23.33 -13.91
N GLY A 315 -9.89 22.64 -13.97
CA GLY A 315 -11.16 23.21 -14.46
C GLY A 315 -11.87 22.36 -15.51
N SER A 316 -11.53 21.10 -15.68
CA SER A 316 -12.00 20.20 -16.74
C SER A 316 -13.50 19.84 -16.70
N SER A 317 -14.30 20.78 -17.19
CA SER A 317 -15.56 20.47 -17.89
C SER A 317 -15.39 20.95 -19.35
N PRO A 318 -15.96 20.28 -20.36
CA PRO A 318 -15.87 20.71 -21.76
C PRO A 318 -16.34 22.16 -21.94
N GLY A 319 -15.43 23.07 -22.29
CA GLY A 319 -15.72 24.51 -22.44
C GLY A 319 -15.14 25.43 -21.34
N SER A 320 -14.35 24.89 -20.37
CA SER A 320 -13.75 25.68 -19.31
C SER A 320 -12.42 26.33 -19.74
N MET A 321 -12.18 27.58 -19.32
CA MET A 321 -10.87 28.22 -19.46
C MET A 321 -9.92 27.69 -18.41
N ASP A 322 -8.87 26.96 -18.83
CA ASP A 322 -7.83 26.43 -17.95
C ASP A 322 -7.00 27.56 -17.32
N ALA A 323 -6.51 27.36 -16.10
CA ALA A 323 -5.57 28.29 -15.44
C ALA A 323 -4.36 28.63 -16.34
N ALA A 324 -3.95 27.68 -17.18
CA ALA A 324 -2.94 27.87 -18.21
C ALA A 324 -3.28 29.04 -19.15
N ASN A 325 -4.54 29.22 -19.55
CA ASN A 325 -4.95 30.30 -20.46
C ASN A 325 -4.83 31.70 -19.83
N ILE A 326 -4.93 31.79 -18.50
CA ILE A 326 -4.75 33.07 -17.77
C ILE A 326 -3.24 33.38 -17.62
N LEU A 327 -2.39 32.36 -17.43
CA LEU A 327 -0.93 32.51 -17.31
C LEU A 327 -0.22 32.71 -18.68
N LYS A 328 -0.73 32.15 -19.76
CA LYS A 328 -0.14 32.25 -21.10
C LYS A 328 0.23 33.65 -21.53
N PRO A 329 -0.62 34.70 -21.35
CA PRO A 329 -0.26 36.08 -21.76
C PRO A 329 0.91 36.63 -21.00
N ALA A 330 1.00 36.41 -19.68
CA ALA A 330 2.07 36.89 -18.83
C ALA A 330 3.41 36.18 -19.13
N LEU A 331 3.39 34.87 -19.32
CA LEU A 331 4.55 34.07 -19.80
C LEU A 331 4.96 34.50 -21.21
N ALA A 332 4.00 34.85 -22.08
CA ALA A 332 4.25 35.27 -23.44
C ALA A 332 4.99 36.62 -23.49
N ARG A 333 4.60 37.57 -22.64
CA ARG A 333 5.25 38.87 -22.53
C ARG A 333 6.61 38.82 -21.85
N GLY A 334 6.91 37.73 -21.11
CA GLY A 334 8.12 37.62 -20.30
C GLY A 334 8.07 38.51 -19.04
N THR A 335 6.87 38.89 -18.61
CA THR A 335 6.65 39.70 -17.39
C THR A 335 6.79 38.84 -16.13
N ILE A 336 6.68 37.53 -16.26
CA ILE A 336 6.82 36.57 -15.17
C ILE A 336 7.96 35.61 -15.52
N GLN A 337 8.80 35.29 -14.53
CA GLN A 337 9.79 34.23 -14.56
C GLN A 337 9.25 33.00 -13.78
N CYS A 338 9.19 31.86 -14.46
CA CYS A 338 8.64 30.64 -13.89
C CYS A 338 9.61 29.48 -14.12
N ILE A 339 9.79 28.66 -13.08
CA ILE A 339 10.42 27.35 -13.14
C ILE A 339 9.29 26.32 -13.01
N GLY A 340 9.12 25.44 -13.99
CA GLY A 340 8.17 24.34 -13.91
C GLY A 340 8.86 23.03 -13.61
N ALA A 341 8.17 22.09 -12.98
CA ALA A 341 8.61 20.70 -12.85
C ALA A 341 7.49 19.76 -13.27
N THR A 342 7.81 18.68 -13.97
CA THR A 342 6.84 17.68 -14.44
C THR A 342 7.55 16.36 -14.80
N THR A 343 6.77 15.33 -15.09
CA THR A 343 7.29 14.08 -15.65
C THR A 343 7.36 14.16 -17.20
N MET A 344 8.05 13.20 -17.83
CA MET A 344 8.16 13.17 -19.29
C MET A 344 6.79 12.89 -19.95
N ASP A 345 6.02 12.00 -19.39
CA ASP A 345 4.71 11.63 -19.95
C ASP A 345 3.69 12.76 -19.81
N GLU A 346 3.66 13.41 -18.66
CA GLU A 346 2.80 14.58 -18.44
C GLU A 346 3.22 15.77 -19.30
N TYR A 347 4.53 15.97 -19.49
CA TYR A 347 5.04 16.98 -20.41
C TYR A 347 4.50 16.77 -21.83
N ARG A 348 4.61 15.53 -22.36
CA ARG A 348 4.10 15.17 -23.70
C ARG A 348 2.59 15.32 -23.80
N ASN A 349 1.87 14.89 -22.77
CA ASN A 349 0.41 14.86 -22.79
C ASN A 349 -0.22 16.24 -22.61
N SER A 350 0.41 17.14 -21.86
CA SER A 350 -0.17 18.42 -21.47
C SER A 350 0.53 19.62 -22.12
N ILE A 351 1.85 19.76 -21.96
CA ILE A 351 2.58 20.98 -22.34
C ILE A 351 2.99 20.95 -23.82
N GLU A 352 3.46 19.82 -24.32
CA GLU A 352 3.93 19.68 -25.71
C GLU A 352 2.77 19.80 -26.73
N LYS A 353 1.56 19.38 -26.35
CA LYS A 353 0.34 19.55 -27.17
C LYS A 353 -0.10 21.00 -27.27
N ASP A 354 0.29 21.85 -26.32
CA ASP A 354 0.02 23.29 -26.32
C ASP A 354 1.23 24.06 -26.87
N GLY A 355 1.25 24.28 -28.16
CA GLY A 355 2.37 24.97 -28.84
C GLY A 355 2.63 26.41 -28.33
N ALA A 356 1.69 27.02 -27.60
CA ALA A 356 1.91 28.34 -26.99
C ALA A 356 2.75 28.22 -25.70
N LEU A 357 2.55 27.19 -24.89
CA LEU A 357 3.35 26.92 -23.71
C LEU A 357 4.72 26.32 -24.07
N GLU A 358 4.77 25.36 -24.98
CA GLU A 358 6.02 24.74 -25.42
C GLU A 358 7.06 25.78 -25.89
N ARG A 359 6.63 26.79 -26.63
CA ARG A 359 7.53 27.86 -27.11
C ARG A 359 8.05 28.77 -25.99
N ARG A 360 7.50 28.71 -24.79
CA ARG A 360 7.86 29.58 -23.66
C ARG A 360 8.77 28.92 -22.66
N PHE A 361 8.70 27.59 -22.56
CA PHE A 361 9.53 26.82 -21.66
C PHE A 361 10.76 26.25 -22.38
N GLN A 362 11.87 26.16 -21.65
CA GLN A 362 13.09 25.53 -22.09
C GLN A 362 13.31 24.25 -21.28
N LYS A 363 13.35 23.11 -21.97
CA LYS A 363 13.53 21.79 -21.34
C LYS A 363 14.88 21.67 -20.63
N VAL A 364 14.88 21.17 -19.42
CA VAL A 364 16.04 20.71 -18.64
C VAL A 364 15.72 19.28 -18.18
N GLN A 365 16.43 18.34 -18.73
CA GLN A 365 16.24 16.93 -18.39
C GLN A 365 16.95 16.64 -17.07
N VAL A 366 16.25 15.95 -16.16
CA VAL A 366 16.76 15.55 -14.83
C VAL A 366 16.77 14.03 -14.79
N GLU A 367 17.96 13.47 -14.80
CA GLU A 367 18.17 12.02 -14.74
C GLU A 367 18.25 11.54 -13.29
N PRO A 368 17.95 10.26 -13.01
CA PRO A 368 18.19 9.66 -11.70
C PRO A 368 19.66 9.79 -11.30
N THR A 369 19.94 9.96 -10.01
CA THR A 369 21.30 9.99 -9.51
C THR A 369 21.97 8.64 -9.58
N THR A 370 23.28 8.62 -9.75
CA THR A 370 24.09 7.41 -9.67
C THR A 370 24.20 6.89 -8.24
N ILE A 371 24.64 5.63 -8.08
CA ILE A 371 24.87 5.02 -6.76
C ILE A 371 25.84 5.86 -5.91
N GLU A 372 26.91 6.36 -6.52
CA GLU A 372 27.93 7.15 -5.85
C GLU A 372 27.39 8.54 -5.42
N GLU A 373 26.70 9.23 -6.31
CA GLU A 373 26.03 10.51 -6.00
C GLU A 373 24.98 10.35 -4.92
N THR A 374 24.18 9.28 -4.99
CA THR A 374 23.17 8.98 -3.98
C THR A 374 23.80 8.76 -2.61
N LEU A 375 24.92 8.03 -2.53
CA LEU A 375 25.64 7.84 -1.25
C LEU A 375 26.11 9.18 -0.69
N GLN A 376 26.68 10.08 -1.51
CA GLN A 376 27.09 11.41 -1.09
C GLN A 376 25.90 12.25 -0.61
N ILE A 377 24.75 12.15 -1.27
CA ILE A 377 23.52 12.81 -0.83
C ILE A 377 23.13 12.31 0.57
N LEU A 378 23.08 10.99 0.77
CA LEU A 378 22.74 10.40 2.07
C LEU A 378 23.70 10.83 3.18
N GLU A 379 25.03 10.87 2.91
CA GLU A 379 26.03 11.34 3.85
C GLU A 379 25.83 12.80 4.27
N ASN A 380 25.35 13.65 3.36
CA ASN A 380 25.11 15.06 3.65
C ASN A 380 23.79 15.34 4.38
N ILE A 381 22.76 14.50 4.19
CA ILE A 381 21.47 14.68 4.85
C ILE A 381 21.34 13.90 6.15
N LYS A 382 22.20 12.90 6.41
CA LYS A 382 22.12 12.00 7.57
C LYS A 382 21.95 12.72 8.90
N ASP A 383 22.72 13.81 9.13
CA ASP A 383 22.74 14.52 10.42
C ASP A 383 21.36 15.08 10.79
N ARG A 384 20.55 15.48 9.79
CA ARG A 384 19.17 15.95 9.99
C ARG A 384 18.23 14.81 10.36
N TYR A 385 18.33 13.66 9.68
CA TYR A 385 17.56 12.47 10.00
C TYR A 385 17.95 11.89 11.35
N GLU A 386 19.26 11.93 11.69
CA GLU A 386 19.78 11.56 13.02
C GLU A 386 19.22 12.46 14.14
N ALA A 387 19.09 13.75 13.86
CA ALA A 387 18.50 14.70 14.80
C ALA A 387 16.98 14.50 14.92
N HIS A 388 16.29 14.21 13.81
CA HIS A 388 14.86 14.03 13.79
C HIS A 388 14.40 12.74 14.50
N HIS A 389 15.08 11.63 14.22
CA HIS A 389 14.71 10.32 14.77
C HIS A 389 15.48 9.95 16.05
N HIS A 390 16.39 10.78 16.53
CA HIS A 390 17.27 10.52 17.68
C HIS A 390 18.06 9.19 17.56
N VAL A 391 18.55 8.89 16.36
CA VAL A 391 19.35 7.71 16.00
C VAL A 391 20.70 8.12 15.43
N LYS A 392 21.57 7.14 15.12
CA LYS A 392 22.84 7.35 14.45
C LYS A 392 23.01 6.31 13.34
N TYR A 393 23.26 6.77 12.10
CA TYR A 393 23.49 5.88 10.96
C TYR A 393 24.98 5.57 10.82
N THR A 394 25.31 4.28 10.75
CA THR A 394 26.68 3.85 10.40
C THR A 394 26.92 4.06 8.90
N THR A 395 28.20 4.23 8.51
CA THR A 395 28.57 4.34 7.09
C THR A 395 28.24 3.07 6.31
N GLU A 396 28.26 1.92 6.98
CA GLU A 396 27.87 0.63 6.41
C GLU A 396 26.38 0.56 6.14
N ALA A 397 25.56 1.10 7.06
CA ALA A 397 24.11 1.21 6.88
C ALA A 397 23.75 2.09 5.68
N LEU A 398 24.41 3.24 5.48
CA LEU A 398 24.18 4.11 4.32
C LEU A 398 24.54 3.43 3.00
N LYS A 399 25.69 2.72 2.95
CA LYS A 399 26.05 1.91 1.77
C LYS A 399 25.05 0.79 1.51
N ALA A 400 24.56 0.15 2.57
CA ALA A 400 23.53 -0.87 2.48
C ALA A 400 22.20 -0.30 1.97
N CYS A 401 21.80 0.89 2.42
CA CYS A 401 20.61 1.59 1.89
C CYS A 401 20.65 1.72 0.37
N VAL A 402 21.77 2.26 -0.17
CA VAL A 402 21.88 2.46 -1.62
C VAL A 402 21.91 1.14 -2.36
N LYS A 403 22.70 0.17 -1.88
CA LYS A 403 22.85 -1.16 -2.47
C LYS A 403 21.52 -1.91 -2.50
N TYR A 404 20.76 -1.86 -1.41
CA TYR A 404 19.49 -2.57 -1.31
C TYR A 404 18.37 -1.85 -2.07
N ALA A 405 18.37 -0.51 -2.06
CA ALA A 405 17.46 0.28 -2.88
C ALA A 405 17.64 -0.01 -4.38
N ASP A 406 18.88 -0.10 -4.85
CA ASP A 406 19.16 -0.43 -6.26
C ASP A 406 18.66 -1.82 -6.63
N ARG A 407 18.92 -2.79 -5.76
CA ARG A 407 18.66 -4.21 -6.03
C ARG A 407 17.21 -4.61 -5.84
N TYR A 408 16.50 -4.03 -4.85
CA TYR A 408 15.21 -4.54 -4.38
C TYR A 408 14.04 -3.60 -4.65
N ILE A 409 14.27 -2.30 -4.90
CA ILE A 409 13.24 -1.32 -5.21
C ILE A 409 13.38 -0.87 -6.66
N SER A 410 12.56 -1.43 -7.54
CA SER A 410 12.59 -1.17 -8.99
C SER A 410 11.51 -0.19 -9.47
N ASP A 411 10.50 0.11 -8.65
CA ASP A 411 9.36 0.95 -8.98
C ASP A 411 9.59 2.45 -8.70
N ARG A 412 10.73 2.80 -8.09
CA ARG A 412 11.13 4.16 -7.74
C ARG A 412 12.56 4.46 -8.19
N PHE A 413 12.87 5.75 -8.29
CA PHE A 413 14.17 6.23 -8.75
C PHE A 413 15.03 6.79 -7.62
N PHE A 414 16.37 6.82 -7.83
CA PHE A 414 17.27 7.51 -6.95
C PHE A 414 17.15 9.04 -7.11
N PRO A 415 17.35 9.81 -6.01
CA PRO A 415 17.77 9.40 -4.65
C PRO A 415 16.58 9.01 -3.74
N ASP A 416 15.34 9.28 -4.10
CA ASP A 416 14.14 9.18 -3.27
C ASP A 416 13.99 7.82 -2.57
N LYS A 417 14.11 6.72 -3.33
CA LYS A 417 14.01 5.36 -2.78
C LYS A 417 15.06 5.03 -1.70
N ALA A 418 16.23 5.69 -1.72
CA ALA A 418 17.24 5.49 -0.68
C ALA A 418 16.98 6.38 0.54
N ILE A 419 16.44 7.57 0.32
CA ILE A 419 16.01 8.50 1.38
C ILE A 419 14.85 7.88 2.17
N ASP A 420 13.87 7.29 1.48
CA ASP A 420 12.75 6.59 2.13
C ASP A 420 13.20 5.47 3.07
N ILE A 421 14.22 4.68 2.66
CA ILE A 421 14.78 3.63 3.51
C ILE A 421 15.41 4.20 4.78
N ILE A 422 16.16 5.30 4.69
CA ILE A 422 16.78 5.95 5.85
C ILE A 422 15.70 6.46 6.80
N ASP A 423 14.69 7.13 6.27
CA ASP A 423 13.60 7.71 7.05
C ASP A 423 12.80 6.62 7.77
N GLU A 424 12.40 5.58 7.06
CA GLU A 424 11.69 4.42 7.62
C GLU A 424 12.53 3.70 8.68
N ALA A 425 13.84 3.51 8.43
CA ALA A 425 14.76 2.86 9.37
C ALA A 425 14.93 3.69 10.65
N GLY A 426 15.05 5.01 10.52
CA GLY A 426 15.11 5.93 11.66
C GLY A 426 13.85 5.89 12.49
N SER A 427 12.69 6.05 11.85
CA SER A 427 11.38 6.02 12.49
C SER A 427 11.14 4.70 13.23
N ARG A 428 11.39 3.57 12.58
CA ARG A 428 11.20 2.23 13.17
C ARG A 428 12.10 1.98 14.36
N THR A 429 13.38 2.33 14.24
CA THR A 429 14.37 2.15 15.33
C THR A 429 13.98 3.02 16.52
N HIS A 430 13.58 4.26 16.29
CA HIS A 430 13.07 5.15 17.32
C HIS A 430 11.87 4.53 18.04
N LEU A 431 10.83 4.09 17.33
CA LEU A 431 9.62 3.49 17.92
C LEU A 431 9.90 2.20 18.71
N GLN A 432 10.86 1.38 18.26
CA GLN A 432 11.21 0.13 18.95
C GLN A 432 11.98 0.36 20.26
N HIS A 433 12.75 1.44 20.35
CA HIS A 433 13.61 1.74 21.49
C HIS A 433 13.06 2.82 22.43
N VAL A 434 11.97 3.51 22.06
CA VAL A 434 11.26 4.42 22.94
C VAL A 434 10.60 3.61 24.07
N LYS A 435 11.34 3.36 25.14
CA LYS A 435 10.77 2.86 26.41
C LYS A 435 10.40 4.06 27.25
N VAL A 436 9.15 4.11 27.69
CA VAL A 436 8.72 5.11 28.67
C VAL A 436 9.61 4.94 29.91
N PRO A 437 10.32 5.99 30.36
CA PRO A 437 11.15 5.90 31.55
C PRO A 437 10.36 5.36 32.74
N GLN A 438 10.97 4.46 33.51
CA GLN A 438 10.32 3.84 34.67
C GLN A 438 9.80 4.90 35.65
N VAL A 439 10.51 6.03 35.77
CA VAL A 439 10.12 7.18 36.62
C VAL A 439 8.73 7.73 36.23
N ILE A 440 8.42 7.82 34.95
CA ILE A 440 7.12 8.29 34.44
C ILE A 440 6.03 7.28 34.82
N LEU A 441 6.30 5.98 34.63
CA LEU A 441 5.36 4.91 34.99
C LEU A 441 5.10 4.88 36.50
N ASP A 442 6.14 5.07 37.34
CA ASP A 442 6.04 5.11 38.78
C ASP A 442 5.21 6.32 39.25
N ILE A 443 5.42 7.50 38.63
CA ILE A 443 4.62 8.70 38.96
C ILE A 443 3.15 8.50 38.52
N GLN A 444 2.89 7.89 37.40
CA GLN A 444 1.53 7.56 36.97
C GLN A 444 0.84 6.61 37.92
N GLY A 445 1.54 5.59 38.42
CA GLY A 445 1.05 4.67 39.44
C GLY A 445 0.73 5.41 40.76
N GLN A 446 1.58 6.34 41.19
CA GLN A 446 1.34 7.16 42.40
C GLN A 446 0.14 8.11 42.26
N ILE A 447 -0.10 8.65 41.07
CA ILE A 447 -1.28 9.47 40.77
C ILE A 447 -2.55 8.62 40.89
N GLU A 448 -2.53 7.40 40.33
CA GLU A 448 -3.67 6.49 40.37
C GLU A 448 -3.99 6.04 41.80
N GLU A 449 -2.96 5.75 42.64
CA GLU A 449 -3.15 5.47 44.09
C GLU A 449 -3.70 6.68 44.83
N ALA A 450 -3.20 7.90 44.57
CA ALA A 450 -3.67 9.11 45.21
C ALA A 450 -5.14 9.38 44.85
N LEU A 451 -5.52 9.08 43.58
CA LEU A 451 -6.90 9.23 43.10
C LEU A 451 -7.86 8.23 43.75
N GLN A 452 -7.44 6.96 43.92
CA GLN A 452 -8.21 5.96 44.65
C GLN A 452 -8.39 6.34 46.13
N LYS A 453 -7.31 6.73 46.82
CA LYS A 453 -7.35 7.16 48.24
C LYS A 453 -8.22 8.41 48.43
N LYS A 454 -8.21 9.34 47.47
CA LYS A 454 -9.10 10.50 47.43
C LYS A 454 -10.58 10.09 47.30
N GLN A 455 -10.89 9.15 46.41
CA GLN A 455 -12.27 8.64 46.26
C GLN A 455 -12.76 7.93 47.49
N ASP A 456 -11.93 7.15 48.14
CA ASP A 456 -12.28 6.43 49.39
C ASP A 456 -12.46 7.41 50.55
N ALA A 457 -11.64 8.46 50.64
CA ALA A 457 -11.81 9.51 51.62
C ALA A 457 -13.12 10.30 51.47
N VAL A 458 -13.52 10.56 50.18
CA VAL A 458 -14.82 11.19 49.86
C VAL A 458 -15.99 10.26 50.24
N LYS A 459 -15.91 8.96 49.94
CA LYS A 459 -16.93 7.97 50.33
C LYS A 459 -17.11 7.90 51.84
N ASN A 460 -16.01 8.04 52.59
CA ASN A 460 -16.00 8.02 54.07
C ASN A 460 -16.29 9.40 54.67
N GLN A 461 -16.71 10.40 53.89
CA GLN A 461 -17.04 11.77 54.32
C GLN A 461 -15.88 12.52 55.01
N ASN A 462 -14.63 12.08 54.79
CA ASN A 462 -13.47 12.73 55.40
C ASN A 462 -12.86 13.72 54.41
N PHE A 463 -13.44 14.93 54.35
CA PHE A 463 -13.10 15.97 53.38
C PHE A 463 -11.71 16.56 53.58
N GLU A 464 -11.17 16.55 54.79
CA GLU A 464 -9.84 17.07 55.11
C GLU A 464 -8.74 16.16 54.51
N LEU A 465 -8.89 14.84 54.66
CA LEU A 465 -8.02 13.86 54.00
C LEU A 465 -8.17 13.86 52.48
N ALA A 466 -9.37 14.07 51.97
CA ALA A 466 -9.60 14.18 50.50
C ALA A 466 -8.92 15.41 49.90
N ALA A 467 -8.89 16.53 50.65
CA ALA A 467 -8.15 17.74 50.21
C ALA A 467 -6.64 17.48 50.16
N GLY A 468 -6.06 16.80 51.19
CA GLY A 468 -4.63 16.46 51.18
C GLY A 468 -4.23 15.52 50.02
N PHE A 469 -5.09 14.55 49.65
CA PHE A 469 -4.83 13.69 48.47
C PHE A 469 -5.00 14.43 47.16
N ARG A 470 -5.87 15.45 47.10
CA ARG A 470 -5.98 16.31 45.90
C ARG A 470 -4.72 17.14 45.70
N ASP A 471 -4.17 17.74 46.76
CA ASP A 471 -2.96 18.56 46.70
C ASP A 471 -1.77 17.68 46.24
N LYS A 472 -1.68 16.48 46.80
CA LYS A 472 -0.67 15.48 46.41
C LYS A 472 -0.83 15.03 44.92
N GLN A 473 -2.06 14.86 44.45
CA GLN A 473 -2.35 14.55 43.06
C GLN A 473 -1.84 15.68 42.12
N THR A 474 -2.12 16.93 42.47
CA THR A 474 -1.70 18.11 41.71
C THR A 474 -0.16 18.24 41.64
N GLU A 475 0.51 17.98 42.77
CA GLU A 475 1.98 17.97 42.82
C GLU A 475 2.58 16.88 41.95
N LEU A 476 2.02 15.67 41.99
CA LEU A 476 2.46 14.55 41.14
C LEU A 476 2.18 14.78 39.65
N GLU A 477 1.05 15.40 39.31
CA GLU A 477 0.73 15.79 37.92
C GLU A 477 1.73 16.84 37.37
N GLN A 478 2.14 17.80 38.24
CA GLN A 478 3.16 18.78 37.82
C GLN A 478 4.52 18.10 37.60
N ARG A 479 4.92 17.20 38.51
CA ARG A 479 6.16 16.41 38.35
C ARG A 479 6.12 15.52 37.11
N LEU A 480 4.97 14.90 36.82
CA LEU A 480 4.78 14.12 35.60
C LEU A 480 5.02 14.97 34.37
N LYS A 481 4.46 16.17 34.34
CA LYS A 481 4.62 17.11 33.22
C LYS A 481 6.09 17.53 33.05
N ASP A 482 6.78 17.84 34.12
CA ASP A 482 8.19 18.23 34.10
C ASP A 482 9.08 17.08 33.63
N GLU A 483 8.81 15.83 34.05
CA GLU A 483 9.54 14.66 33.57
C GLU A 483 9.19 14.29 32.11
N GLN A 484 7.95 14.49 31.70
CA GLN A 484 7.56 14.32 30.29
C GLN A 484 8.23 15.37 29.37
N GLU A 485 8.35 16.62 29.82
CA GLU A 485 9.07 17.65 29.07
C GLU A 485 10.57 17.35 28.94
N LYS A 486 11.20 16.83 30.00
CA LYS A 486 12.60 16.37 29.95
C LYS A 486 12.78 15.22 29.00
N TRP A 487 11.87 14.26 29.03
CA TRP A 487 11.88 13.11 28.14
C TRP A 487 11.67 13.50 26.68
N GLN A 488 10.74 14.44 26.41
CA GLN A 488 10.51 14.97 25.05
C GLN A 488 11.70 15.79 24.52
N LYS A 489 12.47 16.45 25.39
CA LYS A 489 13.67 17.22 25.01
C LYS A 489 14.88 16.32 24.71
N GLY A 490 14.78 15.00 24.85
CA GLY A 490 15.80 14.05 24.41
C GLY A 490 17.05 13.95 25.30
N ASP A 491 17.00 14.48 26.53
CA ASP A 491 18.17 14.57 27.42
C ASP A 491 18.61 13.23 28.06
N THR A 492 17.97 12.08 27.74
CA THR A 492 18.13 10.86 28.57
C THR A 492 18.34 9.56 27.78
N THR A 493 18.48 9.55 26.48
CA THR A 493 18.70 8.28 25.77
C THR A 493 19.93 8.33 24.86
N ASP A 494 20.86 7.37 25.05
CA ASP A 494 21.92 7.08 24.09
C ASP A 494 21.30 6.87 22.70
N LYS A 495 21.84 7.59 21.70
CA LYS A 495 21.40 7.44 20.30
C LYS A 495 21.63 6.01 19.85
N VAL A 496 20.59 5.32 19.42
CA VAL A 496 20.66 3.95 18.94
C VAL A 496 21.34 3.93 17.56
N GLU A 497 22.34 3.09 17.39
CA GLU A 497 23.03 2.93 16.10
C GLU A 497 22.23 2.03 15.16
N ILE A 498 22.01 2.50 13.94
CA ILE A 498 21.39 1.75 12.85
C ILE A 498 22.47 1.01 12.08
N SER A 499 22.37 -0.31 12.08
CA SER A 499 23.28 -1.22 11.38
C SER A 499 22.75 -1.62 9.99
N GLU A 500 23.59 -2.33 9.22
CA GLU A 500 23.18 -2.95 7.96
C GLU A 500 21.99 -3.90 8.13
N ASP A 501 21.91 -4.65 9.24
CA ASP A 501 20.82 -5.58 9.51
C ASP A 501 19.48 -4.88 9.69
N THR A 502 19.48 -3.72 10.36
CA THR A 502 18.28 -2.89 10.50
C THR A 502 17.77 -2.41 9.15
N ILE A 503 18.69 -1.99 8.27
CA ILE A 503 18.34 -1.60 6.89
C ILE A 503 17.77 -2.78 6.10
N ALA A 504 18.38 -3.96 6.24
CA ALA A 504 17.88 -5.17 5.58
C ALA A 504 16.47 -5.55 6.04
N ASP A 505 16.14 -5.37 7.34
CA ASP A 505 14.79 -5.58 7.88
C ASP A 505 13.77 -4.61 7.30
N VAL A 506 14.14 -3.34 7.18
CA VAL A 506 13.28 -2.31 6.61
C VAL A 506 13.01 -2.59 5.13
N VAL A 507 14.04 -2.86 4.35
CA VAL A 507 13.88 -3.20 2.93
C VAL A 507 13.05 -4.48 2.76
N SER A 508 13.23 -5.46 3.67
CA SER A 508 12.41 -6.68 3.69
C SER A 508 10.93 -6.38 3.93
N LEU A 509 10.63 -5.44 4.82
CA LEU A 509 9.25 -5.02 5.10
C LEU A 509 8.63 -4.28 3.90
N MET A 510 9.37 -3.34 3.31
CA MET A 510 8.92 -2.53 2.18
C MET A 510 8.66 -3.38 0.92
N THR A 511 9.52 -4.35 0.66
CA THR A 511 9.50 -5.15 -0.58
C THR A 511 8.84 -6.52 -0.43
N GLY A 512 8.61 -6.99 0.80
CA GLY A 512 8.16 -8.34 1.10
C GLY A 512 9.24 -9.42 0.90
N VAL A 513 10.48 -9.04 0.60
CA VAL A 513 11.61 -9.94 0.35
C VAL A 513 12.46 -10.10 1.63
N PRO A 514 12.66 -11.29 2.17
CA PRO A 514 13.44 -11.50 3.39
C PRO A 514 14.95 -11.27 3.15
N VAL A 515 15.39 -10.01 3.13
CA VAL A 515 16.76 -9.60 2.78
C VAL A 515 17.81 -10.13 3.77
N GLN A 516 17.54 -10.15 5.07
CA GLN A 516 18.45 -10.70 6.09
C GLN A 516 18.71 -12.19 5.91
N ARG A 517 17.68 -12.97 5.53
CA ARG A 517 17.82 -14.40 5.28
C ARG A 517 18.64 -14.71 4.03
N MET A 518 18.91 -13.71 3.18
CA MET A 518 19.59 -13.91 1.90
C MET A 518 21.11 -13.81 1.99
N GLN A 519 21.71 -13.20 3.02
CA GLN A 519 23.18 -13.04 3.07
C GLN A 519 23.94 -14.23 3.66
N GLU A 520 23.60 -14.72 4.84
CA GLU A 520 24.30 -15.85 5.47
C GLU A 520 23.61 -17.19 5.26
N ALA A 521 22.28 -17.21 5.35
CA ALA A 521 21.49 -18.43 5.13
C ALA A 521 21.31 -18.77 3.63
N GLU A 522 21.51 -17.82 2.70
CA GLU A 522 21.31 -18.09 1.26
C GLU A 522 22.32 -19.12 0.74
N GLY A 523 23.58 -19.02 1.12
CA GLY A 523 24.58 -20.01 0.75
C GLY A 523 24.26 -21.41 1.28
N ILE A 524 23.79 -21.52 2.52
CA ILE A 524 23.40 -22.77 3.16
C ILE A 524 22.08 -23.28 2.55
N ARG A 525 21.10 -22.40 2.35
CA ARG A 525 19.82 -22.74 1.71
C ARG A 525 19.99 -23.18 0.27
N LEU A 526 20.77 -22.46 -0.52
CA LEU A 526 21.08 -22.83 -1.89
C LEU A 526 21.81 -24.17 -1.96
N ARG A 527 22.69 -24.46 -1.00
CA ARG A 527 23.37 -25.76 -0.90
C ARG A 527 22.40 -26.87 -0.56
N ASN A 528 21.47 -26.63 0.36
CA ASN A 528 20.50 -27.64 0.84
C ASN A 528 19.23 -27.72 -0.03
N MET A 529 18.96 -26.73 -0.89
CA MET A 529 17.76 -26.63 -1.73
C MET A 529 17.47 -27.94 -2.49
N GLY A 530 18.49 -28.56 -3.06
CA GLY A 530 18.32 -29.82 -3.78
C GLY A 530 17.82 -30.95 -2.87
N SER A 531 18.39 -31.10 -1.69
CA SER A 531 17.99 -32.15 -0.72
C SER A 531 16.56 -31.90 -0.19
N ASP A 532 16.19 -30.66 0.05
CA ASP A 532 14.86 -30.31 0.58
C ASP A 532 13.77 -30.44 -0.49
N LEU A 533 14.06 -30.06 -1.74
CA LEU A 533 13.14 -30.32 -2.87
C LEU A 533 12.93 -31.82 -3.11
N LYS A 534 13.98 -32.65 -3.01
CA LYS A 534 13.86 -34.11 -3.18
C LYS A 534 13.00 -34.77 -2.10
N LYS A 535 12.95 -34.23 -0.89
CA LYS A 535 12.04 -34.67 0.18
C LYS A 535 10.56 -34.38 -0.14
N LEU A 536 10.30 -33.30 -0.86
CA LEU A 536 8.94 -32.80 -1.16
C LEU A 536 8.43 -33.27 -2.52
N VAL A 537 9.31 -33.39 -3.52
CA VAL A 537 8.96 -33.80 -4.89
C VAL A 537 9.57 -35.14 -5.18
N ILE A 538 8.75 -36.16 -5.28
CA ILE A 538 9.17 -37.55 -5.38
C ILE A 538 9.47 -37.96 -6.83
N ALA A 539 10.50 -38.77 -7.01
CA ALA A 539 10.90 -39.39 -8.27
C ALA A 539 11.30 -38.44 -9.41
N GLN A 540 11.75 -37.23 -9.09
CA GLN A 540 12.20 -36.20 -10.07
C GLN A 540 13.62 -35.71 -9.74
N ASP A 541 14.49 -36.57 -9.19
CA ASP A 541 15.81 -36.17 -8.68
C ASP A 541 16.68 -35.54 -9.76
N THR A 542 16.71 -36.07 -10.97
CA THR A 542 17.47 -35.53 -12.11
C THR A 542 16.99 -34.15 -12.56
N ALA A 543 15.68 -33.93 -12.53
CA ALA A 543 15.05 -32.66 -12.85
C ALA A 543 15.41 -31.58 -11.82
N ILE A 544 15.35 -31.96 -10.54
CA ILE A 544 15.69 -31.08 -9.41
C ILE A 544 17.16 -30.71 -9.46
N ASP A 545 18.08 -31.68 -9.66
CA ASP A 545 19.51 -31.42 -9.69
C ASP A 545 19.93 -30.47 -10.81
N LYS A 546 19.36 -30.61 -12.01
CA LYS A 546 19.61 -29.69 -13.12
C LYS A 546 19.15 -28.29 -12.82
N MET A 547 17.91 -28.13 -12.32
CA MET A 547 17.32 -26.84 -11.97
C MET A 547 18.13 -26.14 -10.87
N VAL A 548 18.43 -26.85 -9.79
CA VAL A 548 19.18 -26.30 -8.65
C VAL A 548 20.58 -25.86 -9.06
N LYS A 549 21.32 -26.67 -9.86
CA LYS A 549 22.65 -26.30 -10.38
C LYS A 549 22.60 -25.02 -11.22
N ALA A 550 21.58 -24.84 -12.07
CA ALA A 550 21.43 -23.63 -12.87
C ALA A 550 21.14 -22.41 -12.00
N ILE A 551 20.25 -22.54 -11.01
CA ILE A 551 19.96 -21.45 -10.04
C ILE A 551 21.21 -21.09 -9.23
N GLN A 552 21.95 -22.09 -8.71
CA GLN A 552 23.18 -21.88 -7.96
C GLN A 552 24.23 -21.13 -8.79
N ARG A 553 24.45 -21.55 -10.05
CA ARG A 553 25.40 -20.89 -10.98
C ARG A 553 25.08 -19.41 -11.19
N ASN A 554 23.78 -19.08 -11.30
CA ASN A 554 23.35 -17.70 -11.49
C ASN A 554 23.53 -16.87 -10.19
N ARG A 555 23.16 -17.42 -9.05
CA ARG A 555 23.26 -16.72 -7.77
C ARG A 555 24.70 -16.46 -7.31
N VAL A 556 25.66 -17.25 -7.71
CA VAL A 556 27.09 -17.02 -7.46
C VAL A 556 27.66 -15.89 -8.35
N GLY A 557 26.87 -15.35 -9.30
CA GLY A 557 27.29 -14.22 -10.14
C GLY A 557 28.08 -14.63 -11.39
N LEU A 558 28.00 -15.89 -11.80
CA LEU A 558 28.69 -16.39 -13.01
C LEU A 558 27.88 -16.16 -14.29
N LYS A 559 26.64 -15.66 -14.19
CA LYS A 559 25.76 -15.32 -15.32
C LYS A 559 25.65 -13.80 -15.46
N ASP A 560 25.35 -13.34 -16.68
CA ASP A 560 25.07 -11.93 -16.96
C ASP A 560 23.94 -11.40 -16.05
N PRO A 561 24.14 -10.30 -15.31
CA PRO A 561 23.16 -9.74 -14.40
C PRO A 561 21.87 -9.24 -15.08
N ASN A 562 21.88 -9.07 -16.40
CA ASN A 562 20.73 -8.60 -17.16
C ASN A 562 19.71 -9.71 -17.48
N HIS A 563 20.00 -10.97 -17.18
CA HIS A 563 19.09 -12.09 -17.42
C HIS A 563 18.27 -12.46 -16.16
N PRO A 564 17.10 -13.09 -16.30
CA PRO A 564 16.35 -13.69 -15.17
C PRO A 564 17.21 -14.66 -14.37
N ILE A 565 16.86 -14.89 -13.07
CA ILE A 565 17.55 -15.85 -12.19
C ILE A 565 17.64 -17.23 -12.83
N GLY A 566 16.59 -17.63 -13.56
CA GLY A 566 16.59 -18.90 -14.30
C GLY A 566 15.43 -18.94 -15.29
N ALA A 567 15.67 -19.50 -16.44
CA ALA A 567 14.66 -19.73 -17.48
C ALA A 567 14.62 -21.22 -17.83
N PHE A 568 13.55 -21.92 -17.43
CA PHE A 568 13.42 -23.36 -17.51
C PHE A 568 12.23 -23.78 -18.36
N MET A 569 12.41 -24.81 -19.17
CA MET A 569 11.31 -25.49 -19.81
C MET A 569 11.10 -26.90 -19.20
N PHE A 570 9.94 -27.12 -18.59
CA PHE A 570 9.56 -28.38 -17.97
C PHE A 570 8.76 -29.23 -18.94
N LEU A 571 9.31 -30.36 -19.34
CA LEU A 571 8.72 -31.26 -20.30
C LEU A 571 8.30 -32.56 -19.67
N GLY A 572 7.18 -33.10 -20.06
CA GLY A 572 6.72 -34.41 -19.62
C GLY A 572 5.20 -34.54 -19.60
N PRO A 573 4.70 -35.75 -19.28
CA PRO A 573 3.28 -36.01 -19.25
C PRO A 573 2.52 -35.18 -18.21
N THR A 574 1.21 -35.16 -18.29
CA THR A 574 0.36 -34.51 -17.27
C THR A 574 0.48 -35.27 -15.93
N GLY A 575 0.42 -34.54 -14.81
CA GLY A 575 0.34 -35.16 -13.47
C GLY A 575 1.66 -35.71 -12.91
N VAL A 576 2.82 -35.40 -13.51
CA VAL A 576 4.15 -35.85 -13.01
C VAL A 576 4.79 -34.87 -12.02
N GLY A 577 4.11 -33.75 -11.68
CA GLY A 577 4.58 -32.83 -10.67
C GLY A 577 5.24 -31.52 -11.19
N LYS A 578 5.16 -31.17 -12.48
CA LYS A 578 5.76 -29.95 -13.05
C LYS A 578 5.34 -28.67 -12.30
N THR A 579 4.04 -28.41 -12.21
CA THR A 579 3.48 -27.25 -11.49
C THR A 579 3.73 -27.33 -9.98
N TYR A 580 3.76 -28.54 -9.41
CA TYR A 580 4.04 -28.76 -7.99
C TYR A 580 5.49 -28.39 -7.64
N LEU A 581 6.46 -28.78 -8.48
CA LEU A 581 7.87 -28.40 -8.30
C LEU A 581 8.03 -26.87 -8.34
N ALA A 582 7.37 -26.19 -9.28
CA ALA A 582 7.40 -24.71 -9.36
C ALA A 582 6.86 -24.07 -8.06
N LYS A 583 5.74 -24.60 -7.52
CA LYS A 583 5.16 -24.12 -6.26
C LYS A 583 6.10 -24.31 -5.08
N ARG A 584 6.70 -25.50 -4.94
CA ARG A 584 7.66 -25.80 -3.86
C ARG A 584 8.95 -25.00 -3.98
N LEU A 585 9.38 -24.71 -5.20
CA LEU A 585 10.52 -23.82 -5.44
C LEU A 585 10.21 -22.38 -4.97
N ALA A 586 9.00 -21.86 -5.22
CA ALA A 586 8.58 -20.55 -4.74
C ALA A 586 8.60 -20.46 -3.21
N GLU A 587 8.06 -21.46 -2.54
CA GLU A 587 8.07 -21.53 -1.07
C GLU A 587 9.50 -21.59 -0.49
N LEU A 588 10.41 -22.31 -1.13
CA LEU A 588 11.80 -22.41 -0.67
C LEU A 588 12.65 -21.19 -0.99
N MET A 589 12.50 -20.60 -2.18
CA MET A 589 13.29 -19.45 -2.60
C MET A 589 12.80 -18.14 -1.98
N PHE A 590 11.49 -17.92 -1.97
CA PHE A 590 10.88 -16.62 -1.62
C PHE A 590 10.07 -16.67 -0.32
N GLY A 591 9.92 -17.84 0.31
CA GLY A 591 9.28 -17.98 1.63
C GLY A 591 7.76 -18.03 1.61
N SER A 592 7.09 -17.79 0.46
CA SER A 592 5.63 -17.84 0.30
C SER A 592 5.22 -18.59 -0.96
N SER A 593 4.09 -19.28 -0.90
CA SER A 593 3.44 -19.86 -2.08
C SER A 593 2.87 -18.78 -3.02
N ASP A 594 2.62 -17.59 -2.51
CA ASP A 594 2.04 -16.46 -3.24
C ASP A 594 3.05 -15.78 -4.15
N ALA A 595 4.34 -16.08 -3.97
CA ALA A 595 5.41 -15.69 -4.89
C ALA A 595 5.36 -16.48 -6.23
N LEU A 596 4.33 -17.30 -6.48
CA LEU A 596 4.10 -18.00 -7.74
C LEU A 596 3.06 -17.27 -8.59
N ILE A 597 3.50 -16.61 -9.65
CA ILE A 597 2.64 -16.01 -10.68
C ILE A 597 2.34 -17.07 -11.73
N ARG A 598 1.15 -17.66 -11.70
CA ARG A 598 0.73 -18.65 -12.69
C ARG A 598 -0.12 -18.00 -13.78
N ILE A 599 0.20 -18.32 -15.04
CA ILE A 599 -0.54 -17.90 -16.23
C ILE A 599 -0.74 -19.13 -17.11
N ASP A 600 -1.99 -19.42 -17.47
CA ASP A 600 -2.36 -20.51 -18.38
C ASP A 600 -2.32 -20.01 -19.82
N MET A 601 -1.40 -20.56 -20.62
CA MET A 601 -1.21 -20.12 -22.00
C MET A 601 -2.34 -20.58 -22.94
N SER A 602 -3.23 -21.44 -22.48
CA SER A 602 -4.43 -21.80 -23.26
C SER A 602 -5.42 -20.65 -23.43
N GLU A 603 -5.33 -19.61 -22.59
CA GLU A 603 -6.11 -18.39 -22.72
C GLU A 603 -5.52 -17.41 -23.76
N TYR A 604 -4.28 -17.64 -24.24
CA TYR A 604 -3.50 -16.75 -25.11
C TYR A 604 -3.19 -17.37 -26.48
N THR A 605 -4.13 -18.11 -27.03
CA THR A 605 -4.03 -18.78 -28.34
C THR A 605 -4.18 -17.82 -29.51
N GLU A 606 -4.81 -16.67 -29.32
CA GLU A 606 -5.09 -15.69 -30.36
C GLU A 606 -4.22 -14.44 -30.20
N SER A 607 -3.91 -13.80 -31.32
CA SER A 607 -2.99 -12.64 -31.35
C SER A 607 -3.46 -11.45 -30.52
N PHE A 608 -4.77 -11.18 -30.45
CA PHE A 608 -5.30 -10.07 -29.66
C PHE A 608 -5.24 -10.33 -28.16
N ASN A 609 -5.24 -11.58 -27.72
CA ASN A 609 -5.14 -11.91 -26.30
C ASN A 609 -3.74 -11.65 -25.74
N THR A 610 -2.69 -11.57 -26.61
CA THR A 610 -1.33 -11.27 -26.15
C THR A 610 -1.21 -9.88 -25.52
N SER A 611 -2.01 -8.91 -25.99
CA SER A 611 -2.06 -7.57 -25.38
C SER A 611 -2.55 -7.58 -23.92
N ARG A 612 -3.35 -8.58 -23.51
CA ARG A 612 -3.76 -8.73 -22.09
C ARG A 612 -2.60 -9.12 -21.17
N LEU A 613 -1.50 -9.69 -21.70
CA LEU A 613 -0.31 -10.00 -20.90
C LEU A 613 0.50 -8.74 -20.59
N VAL A 614 0.63 -7.85 -21.56
CA VAL A 614 1.52 -6.68 -21.52
C VAL A 614 0.76 -5.38 -21.23
N GLY A 615 -0.52 -5.35 -21.55
CA GLY A 615 -1.39 -4.18 -21.53
C GLY A 615 -1.75 -3.74 -22.95
N ALA A 616 -2.95 -3.17 -23.10
CA ALA A 616 -3.41 -2.64 -24.38
C ALA A 616 -2.70 -1.31 -24.69
N PRO A 617 -2.38 -1.01 -25.95
CA PRO A 617 -1.86 0.30 -26.32
C PRO A 617 -2.89 1.42 -26.08
N PRO A 618 -2.45 2.68 -25.97
CA PRO A 618 -3.33 3.82 -25.75
C PRO A 618 -4.46 3.88 -26.80
N GLY A 619 -5.69 4.08 -26.33
CA GLY A 619 -6.88 4.18 -27.20
C GLY A 619 -7.63 2.87 -27.42
N TYR A 620 -7.18 1.74 -26.89
CA TYR A 620 -7.89 0.46 -26.94
C TYR A 620 -8.58 0.16 -25.61
N VAL A 621 -9.67 -0.62 -25.65
CA VAL A 621 -10.42 -1.07 -24.46
C VAL A 621 -9.49 -1.90 -23.57
N GLY A 622 -9.44 -1.59 -22.27
CA GLY A 622 -8.58 -2.26 -21.31
C GLY A 622 -7.20 -1.61 -21.09
N TYR A 623 -6.95 -0.42 -21.66
CA TYR A 623 -5.70 0.32 -21.44
C TYR A 623 -5.44 0.65 -19.95
N GLU A 624 -6.47 1.02 -19.19
CA GLU A 624 -6.35 1.38 -17.78
C GLU A 624 -6.09 0.17 -16.85
N GLU A 625 -6.45 -1.04 -17.27
CA GLU A 625 -6.32 -2.25 -16.45
C GLU A 625 -4.86 -2.77 -16.36
N GLY A 626 -3.97 -2.32 -17.24
CA GLY A 626 -2.58 -2.81 -17.31
C GLY A 626 -2.50 -4.28 -17.79
N GLY A 627 -1.27 -4.78 -17.98
CA GLY A 627 -1.05 -6.16 -18.41
C GLY A 627 -1.07 -7.15 -17.25
N GLN A 628 -1.71 -8.29 -17.41
CA GLN A 628 -1.84 -9.32 -16.36
C GLN A 628 -0.48 -9.87 -15.91
N LEU A 629 0.48 -10.04 -16.80
CA LEU A 629 1.83 -10.49 -16.47
C LEU A 629 2.65 -9.33 -15.89
N THR A 630 2.67 -8.21 -16.60
CA THR A 630 3.51 -7.05 -16.26
C THR A 630 3.12 -6.45 -14.91
N GLU A 631 1.83 -6.30 -14.61
CA GLU A 631 1.36 -5.77 -13.32
C GLU A 631 1.65 -6.73 -12.15
N LYS A 632 1.48 -8.06 -12.35
CA LYS A 632 1.81 -9.03 -11.30
C LYS A 632 3.29 -9.04 -10.98
N VAL A 633 4.17 -9.00 -11.99
CA VAL A 633 5.62 -8.96 -11.80
C VAL A 633 6.06 -7.63 -11.20
N ARG A 634 5.47 -6.51 -11.60
CA ARG A 634 5.73 -5.20 -11.01
C ARG A 634 5.45 -5.18 -9.50
N ARG A 635 4.33 -5.80 -9.10
CA ARG A 635 3.95 -5.91 -7.67
C ARG A 635 4.78 -6.92 -6.89
N HIS A 636 5.24 -7.98 -7.58
CA HIS A 636 6.03 -9.07 -6.99
C HIS A 636 7.28 -9.33 -7.85
N PRO A 637 8.29 -8.45 -7.79
CA PRO A 637 9.50 -8.58 -8.62
C PRO A 637 10.33 -9.82 -8.26
N TYR A 638 10.17 -10.35 -7.05
CA TYR A 638 10.78 -11.60 -6.58
C TYR A 638 9.77 -12.73 -6.62
N SER A 639 9.59 -13.33 -7.79
CA SER A 639 8.57 -14.35 -8.01
C SER A 639 9.01 -15.42 -9.00
N ILE A 640 8.28 -16.53 -9.00
CA ILE A 640 8.35 -17.53 -10.06
C ILE A 640 7.21 -17.26 -11.02
N VAL A 641 7.54 -16.99 -12.27
CA VAL A 641 6.58 -16.85 -13.36
C VAL A 641 6.41 -18.22 -14.01
N LEU A 642 5.27 -18.84 -13.79
CA LEU A 642 4.90 -20.14 -14.37
C LEU A 642 3.96 -19.93 -15.56
N LEU A 643 4.46 -20.19 -16.75
CA LEU A 643 3.69 -20.20 -18.00
C LEU A 643 3.27 -21.65 -18.30
N ASP A 644 2.03 -21.97 -17.98
CA ASP A 644 1.53 -23.37 -18.11
C ASP A 644 1.03 -23.63 -19.54
N GLU A 645 1.34 -24.80 -20.09
CA GLU A 645 0.99 -25.23 -21.45
C GLU A 645 1.46 -24.28 -22.57
N ILE A 646 2.76 -23.89 -22.51
CA ILE A 646 3.36 -22.88 -23.41
C ILE A 646 3.17 -23.21 -24.90
N GLU A 647 3.03 -24.49 -25.29
CA GLU A 647 2.78 -24.91 -26.66
C GLU A 647 1.45 -24.45 -27.25
N LYS A 648 0.54 -23.96 -26.42
CA LYS A 648 -0.76 -23.44 -26.85
C LYS A 648 -0.72 -21.93 -27.15
N ALA A 649 0.34 -21.26 -26.73
CA ALA A 649 0.49 -19.82 -26.88
C ALA A 649 0.63 -19.39 -28.35
N HIS A 650 0.09 -18.22 -28.67
CA HIS A 650 0.30 -17.60 -29.99
C HIS A 650 1.78 -17.22 -30.19
N GLY A 651 2.26 -17.17 -31.45
CA GLY A 651 3.64 -16.84 -31.80
C GLY A 651 4.18 -15.54 -31.19
N ASN A 652 3.33 -14.53 -31.06
CA ASN A 652 3.70 -13.23 -30.46
C ASN A 652 4.15 -13.35 -28.99
N VAL A 653 3.64 -14.34 -28.25
CA VAL A 653 4.08 -14.59 -26.85
C VAL A 653 5.55 -14.99 -26.82
N TYR A 654 6.00 -15.83 -27.75
CA TYR A 654 7.42 -16.20 -27.82
C TYR A 654 8.31 -15.01 -28.12
N ASN A 655 7.91 -14.13 -29.05
CA ASN A 655 8.66 -12.92 -29.40
C ASN A 655 8.79 -11.97 -28.17
N MET A 656 7.71 -11.82 -27.41
CA MET A 656 7.72 -11.06 -26.17
C MET A 656 8.65 -11.70 -25.11
N LEU A 657 8.60 -13.02 -24.97
CA LEU A 657 9.45 -13.74 -24.03
C LEU A 657 10.94 -13.68 -24.41
N LEU A 658 11.29 -13.58 -25.69
CA LEU A 658 12.68 -13.39 -26.11
C LEU A 658 13.27 -12.12 -25.48
N GLN A 659 12.53 -11.02 -25.44
CA GLN A 659 12.98 -9.78 -24.79
C GLN A 659 13.22 -9.99 -23.29
N VAL A 660 12.31 -10.71 -22.61
CA VAL A 660 12.45 -11.03 -21.19
C VAL A 660 13.67 -11.91 -20.94
N LEU A 661 13.90 -12.91 -21.79
CA LEU A 661 15.00 -13.86 -21.65
C LEU A 661 16.37 -13.24 -21.91
N ASP A 662 16.46 -12.24 -22.82
CA ASP A 662 17.70 -11.60 -23.21
C ASP A 662 18.09 -10.40 -22.36
N GLU A 663 17.11 -9.51 -22.09
CA GLU A 663 17.36 -8.24 -21.44
C GLU A 663 16.86 -8.24 -19.98
N GLY A 664 16.16 -9.30 -19.54
CA GLY A 664 15.54 -9.36 -18.22
C GLY A 664 14.49 -8.27 -17.99
N ARG A 665 13.95 -7.67 -19.05
CA ARG A 665 13.01 -6.56 -19.00
C ARG A 665 11.91 -6.74 -20.03
N LEU A 666 10.74 -6.13 -19.77
CA LEU A 666 9.62 -6.10 -20.70
C LEU A 666 8.96 -4.74 -20.63
N THR A 667 8.74 -4.13 -21.80
CA THR A 667 8.00 -2.87 -21.89
C THR A 667 6.50 -3.16 -21.88
N ASP A 668 5.75 -2.55 -20.95
CA ASP A 668 4.30 -2.70 -20.88
C ASP A 668 3.57 -1.83 -21.93
N GLY A 669 2.25 -1.98 -22.05
CA GLY A 669 1.42 -1.18 -22.96
C GLY A 669 1.45 0.33 -22.68
N ASN A 670 1.88 0.73 -21.50
CA ASN A 670 2.03 2.13 -21.08
C ASN A 670 3.44 2.68 -21.32
N GLY A 671 4.35 1.89 -21.91
CA GLY A 671 5.74 2.28 -22.14
C GLY A 671 6.66 2.12 -20.92
N ARG A 672 6.20 1.52 -19.81
CA ARG A 672 6.99 1.30 -18.60
C ARG A 672 7.86 0.04 -18.76
N LEU A 673 9.12 0.13 -18.31
CA LEU A 673 10.03 -1.01 -18.26
C LEU A 673 9.79 -1.83 -16.98
N ILE A 674 9.33 -3.07 -17.14
CA ILE A 674 9.11 -4.02 -16.03
C ILE A 674 10.32 -4.93 -15.92
N ASP A 675 10.87 -5.05 -14.71
CA ASP A 675 12.08 -5.80 -14.42
C ASP A 675 11.79 -7.28 -14.07
N PHE A 676 12.34 -8.19 -14.87
CA PHE A 676 12.27 -9.64 -14.69
C PHE A 676 13.59 -10.27 -14.21
N ARG A 677 14.64 -9.48 -13.96
CA ARG A 677 15.98 -10.00 -13.56
C ARG A 677 15.96 -10.77 -12.27
N ASN A 678 15.01 -10.46 -11.39
CA ASN A 678 14.85 -11.13 -10.10
C ASN A 678 13.78 -12.24 -10.12
N THR A 679 13.28 -12.61 -11.29
CA THR A 679 12.29 -13.68 -11.44
C THR A 679 12.94 -14.99 -11.90
N VAL A 680 12.26 -16.10 -11.62
CA VAL A 680 12.53 -17.41 -12.22
C VAL A 680 11.39 -17.72 -13.19
N ILE A 681 11.70 -17.92 -14.46
CA ILE A 681 10.71 -18.21 -15.50
C ILE A 681 10.66 -19.71 -15.68
N ILE A 682 9.49 -20.30 -15.52
CA ILE A 682 9.23 -21.73 -15.72
C ILE A 682 8.12 -21.86 -16.77
N MET A 683 8.40 -22.56 -17.84
CA MET A 683 7.43 -22.89 -18.88
C MET A 683 7.13 -24.38 -18.81
N THR A 684 5.87 -24.78 -18.77
CA THR A 684 5.53 -26.21 -18.83
C THR A 684 5.03 -26.56 -20.23
N SER A 685 5.37 -27.75 -20.69
CA SER A 685 4.89 -28.27 -21.96
C SER A 685 4.65 -29.76 -21.91
N ASN A 686 3.65 -30.18 -22.65
CA ASN A 686 3.33 -31.57 -22.91
C ASN A 686 3.83 -32.03 -24.30
N ALA A 687 4.65 -31.20 -24.97
CA ALA A 687 5.21 -31.51 -26.30
C ALA A 687 6.01 -32.84 -26.28
N GLY A 688 5.85 -33.63 -27.31
CA GLY A 688 6.55 -34.92 -27.44
C GLY A 688 5.86 -36.11 -26.74
N THR A 689 4.92 -35.91 -25.82
CA THR A 689 4.24 -37.00 -25.12
C THR A 689 3.34 -37.84 -26.06
N ARG A 690 2.72 -37.22 -27.07
CA ARG A 690 1.95 -37.94 -28.10
C ARG A 690 2.85 -38.83 -28.97
N GLN A 691 4.00 -38.31 -29.37
CA GLN A 691 4.97 -39.04 -30.20
C GLN A 691 5.62 -40.18 -29.43
N LEU A 692 5.84 -40.05 -28.13
CA LEU A 692 6.27 -41.15 -27.26
C LEU A 692 5.21 -42.28 -27.20
N LYS A 693 3.91 -41.92 -27.20
CA LYS A 693 2.82 -42.93 -27.23
C LYS A 693 2.76 -43.67 -28.58
N GLU A 694 2.89 -42.96 -29.68
CA GLU A 694 2.91 -43.56 -31.02
C GLU A 694 4.13 -44.43 -31.20
N PHE A 695 5.29 -44.11 -30.65
CA PHE A 695 6.50 -44.90 -30.68
C PHE A 695 6.41 -46.16 -29.80
N GLY A 696 5.68 -46.09 -28.66
CA GLY A 696 5.41 -47.24 -27.78
C GLY A 696 4.41 -48.26 -28.37
N GLN A 697 3.63 -47.88 -29.40
CA GLN A 697 2.68 -48.72 -30.13
C GLN A 697 3.23 -49.29 -31.45
N GLY A 698 4.44 -48.87 -31.87
CA GLY A 698 5.06 -49.28 -33.14
C GLY A 698 5.50 -50.74 -33.10
N VAL A 699 5.29 -51.39 -34.28
CA VAL A 699 5.64 -52.81 -34.56
C VAL A 699 7.13 -53.10 -34.24
N GLY A 700 7.37 -53.80 -33.11
CA GLY A 700 8.72 -54.17 -32.70
C GLY A 700 8.98 -54.11 -31.18
N PHE A 701 8.18 -53.45 -30.39
CA PHE A 701 8.23 -53.49 -28.94
C PHE A 701 7.25 -54.55 -28.44
N ARG A 702 7.76 -55.68 -27.99
CA ARG A 702 7.00 -56.74 -27.27
C ARG A 702 6.19 -56.05 -26.18
N ALA A 703 4.90 -56.35 -26.15
CA ALA A 703 4.01 -56.01 -25.05
C ALA A 703 4.72 -56.28 -23.73
N VAL A 704 5.11 -55.20 -23.04
CA VAL A 704 5.68 -55.33 -21.70
C VAL A 704 4.52 -55.69 -20.80
N ASN A 705 4.58 -56.92 -20.28
CA ASN A 705 3.66 -57.42 -19.30
C ASN A 705 3.49 -56.43 -18.13
N LEU A 706 2.26 -56.31 -17.66
CA LEU A 706 1.78 -55.47 -16.58
C LEU A 706 2.45 -55.70 -15.21
N ASN A 707 3.46 -56.54 -15.11
CA ASN A 707 4.17 -56.89 -13.88
C ASN A 707 5.66 -56.54 -14.00
N GLY A 708 6.05 -55.40 -13.44
CA GLY A 708 7.43 -55.09 -13.04
C GLY A 708 8.35 -54.55 -14.12
N LEU A 709 8.43 -53.24 -14.20
CA LEU A 709 9.25 -52.46 -15.13
C LEU A 709 10.59 -52.03 -14.54
N SER A 710 11.68 -52.57 -15.09
CA SER A 710 12.95 -51.85 -15.13
C SER A 710 13.10 -51.19 -16.51
N HIS A 711 12.84 -49.89 -16.64
CA HIS A 711 13.21 -49.13 -17.83
C HIS A 711 14.72 -49.06 -17.91
N SER A 712 15.31 -49.60 -19.01
CA SER A 712 16.74 -49.48 -19.23
C SER A 712 17.12 -48.02 -19.50
N GLU A 713 18.34 -47.60 -19.11
CA GLU A 713 18.81 -46.21 -19.37
C GLU A 713 18.74 -45.84 -20.87
N SER A 714 18.94 -46.84 -21.76
CA SER A 714 18.83 -46.67 -23.21
C SER A 714 17.43 -46.26 -23.69
N ASP A 715 16.38 -46.70 -23.00
CA ASP A 715 14.98 -46.33 -23.33
C ASP A 715 14.68 -44.86 -22.89
N LYS A 716 15.23 -44.44 -21.76
CA LYS A 716 15.16 -43.05 -21.28
C LYS A 716 15.89 -42.07 -22.22
N GLU A 717 17.05 -42.46 -22.74
CA GLU A 717 17.80 -41.64 -23.71
C GLU A 717 17.09 -41.50 -25.03
N ARG A 718 16.49 -42.57 -25.55
CA ARG A 718 15.66 -42.52 -26.76
C ARG A 718 14.43 -41.65 -26.57
N ALA A 719 13.75 -41.76 -25.45
CA ALA A 719 12.62 -40.90 -25.12
C ALA A 719 13.03 -39.42 -25.10
N ARG A 720 14.18 -39.10 -24.49
CA ARG A 720 14.74 -37.73 -24.48
C ARG A 720 15.03 -37.20 -25.89
N SER A 721 15.61 -38.04 -26.77
CA SER A 721 15.92 -37.64 -28.15
C SER A 721 14.65 -37.37 -28.99
N ILE A 722 13.58 -38.13 -28.76
CA ILE A 722 12.29 -37.93 -29.44
C ILE A 722 11.64 -36.64 -28.97
N ILE A 723 11.66 -36.36 -27.66
CA ILE A 723 11.17 -35.10 -27.07
C ILE A 723 11.92 -33.93 -27.65
N GLN A 724 13.27 -34.00 -27.73
CA GLN A 724 14.10 -32.92 -28.25
C GLN A 724 13.83 -32.65 -29.75
N LYS A 725 13.60 -33.66 -30.54
CA LYS A 725 13.19 -33.54 -31.95
C LYS A 725 11.78 -32.92 -32.09
N SER A 726 10.89 -33.22 -31.16
CA SER A 726 9.55 -32.65 -31.14
C SER A 726 9.57 -31.16 -30.80
N LEU A 727 10.41 -30.76 -29.84
CA LEU A 727 10.62 -29.36 -29.47
C LEU A 727 11.14 -28.51 -30.63
N SER A 728 12.17 -29.01 -31.35
CA SER A 728 12.76 -28.30 -32.49
C SER A 728 11.78 -28.11 -33.65
N LYS A 729 10.66 -28.83 -33.69
CA LYS A 729 9.57 -28.63 -34.63
C LYS A 729 8.55 -27.59 -34.18
N GLN A 730 8.37 -27.42 -32.91
CA GLN A 730 7.33 -26.52 -32.35
C GLN A 730 7.87 -25.13 -31.98
N PHE A 731 9.11 -25.05 -31.50
CA PHE A 731 9.72 -23.83 -31.04
C PHE A 731 10.90 -23.42 -31.92
N ALA A 732 11.04 -22.13 -32.19
CA ALA A 732 12.17 -21.60 -32.94
C ALA A 732 13.50 -21.93 -32.20
N PRO A 733 14.57 -22.28 -32.93
CA PRO A 733 15.88 -22.56 -32.31
C PRO A 733 16.39 -21.40 -31.45
N GLU A 734 16.11 -20.18 -31.87
CA GLU A 734 16.47 -18.95 -31.14
C GLU A 734 15.87 -18.95 -29.74
N PHE A 735 14.61 -19.27 -29.60
CA PHE A 735 13.93 -19.34 -28.30
C PHE A 735 14.50 -20.44 -27.40
N LEU A 736 14.76 -21.63 -27.96
CA LEU A 736 15.31 -22.75 -27.18
C LEU A 736 16.73 -22.48 -26.69
N ASN A 737 17.54 -21.74 -27.45
CA ASN A 737 18.93 -21.38 -27.10
C ASN A 737 19.01 -20.33 -25.98
N ARG A 738 17.91 -19.61 -25.67
CA ARG A 738 17.83 -18.63 -24.59
C ARG A 738 17.46 -19.23 -23.24
N LEU A 739 17.02 -20.51 -23.24
CA LEU A 739 16.71 -21.23 -22.01
C LEU A 739 17.96 -21.70 -21.29
N ASP A 740 18.01 -21.58 -19.99
CA ASP A 740 19.10 -22.09 -19.16
C ASP A 740 19.16 -23.61 -19.19
N GLU A 741 18.00 -24.27 -19.07
CA GLU A 741 17.90 -25.74 -19.08
C GLU A 741 16.53 -26.19 -19.58
N ILE A 742 16.53 -27.27 -20.35
CA ILE A 742 15.35 -28.04 -20.73
C ILE A 742 15.30 -29.26 -19.82
N ILE A 743 14.29 -29.32 -18.97
CA ILE A 743 14.16 -30.30 -17.89
C ILE A 743 13.04 -31.29 -18.22
N THR A 744 13.40 -32.53 -18.39
CA THR A 744 12.45 -33.63 -18.64
C THR A 744 12.02 -34.26 -17.35
N PHE A 745 10.71 -34.42 -17.17
CA PHE A 745 10.09 -35.13 -16.05
C PHE A 745 9.80 -36.56 -16.46
N ASP A 746 10.25 -37.51 -15.64
CA ASP A 746 10.02 -38.93 -15.85
C ASP A 746 8.59 -39.34 -15.43
N GLN A 747 8.08 -40.40 -15.98
CA GLN A 747 6.82 -41.02 -15.55
C GLN A 747 6.95 -41.57 -14.13
N LEU A 748 5.86 -41.44 -13.35
CA LEU A 748 5.82 -41.92 -11.99
C LEU A 748 5.57 -43.44 -12.00
N ASP A 749 6.35 -44.18 -11.24
CA ASP A 749 6.12 -45.59 -10.95
C ASP A 749 5.23 -45.79 -9.71
N LEU A 750 4.77 -47.03 -9.46
CA LEU A 750 3.87 -47.32 -8.34
C LEU A 750 4.52 -46.98 -6.98
N ASN A 751 5.82 -47.19 -6.84
CA ASN A 751 6.54 -46.85 -5.61
C ASN A 751 6.59 -45.36 -5.36
N ALA A 752 6.72 -44.54 -6.42
CA ALA A 752 6.63 -43.09 -6.33
C ALA A 752 5.23 -42.66 -5.92
N ILE A 753 4.20 -43.30 -6.49
CA ILE A 753 2.80 -42.98 -6.15
C ILE A 753 2.51 -43.25 -4.67
N LEU A 754 2.99 -44.38 -4.12
CA LEU A 754 2.85 -44.69 -2.69
C LEU A 754 3.48 -43.61 -1.79
N LYS A 755 4.68 -43.13 -2.14
CA LYS A 755 5.31 -42.01 -1.41
C LYS A 755 4.55 -40.71 -1.56
N ILE A 756 3.93 -40.42 -2.72
CA ILE A 756 3.11 -39.24 -2.95
C ILE A 756 1.83 -39.30 -2.09
N ILE A 757 1.20 -40.49 -1.97
CA ILE A 757 0.05 -40.69 -1.08
C ILE A 757 0.42 -40.31 0.36
N ASP A 758 1.55 -40.79 0.86
CA ASP A 758 1.98 -40.44 2.23
C ASP A 758 2.12 -38.92 2.46
N ILE A 759 2.54 -38.17 1.43
CA ILE A 759 2.64 -36.71 1.50
C ILE A 759 1.25 -36.07 1.50
N GLU A 760 0.34 -36.50 0.63
CA GLU A 760 -1.03 -35.98 0.56
C GLU A 760 -1.85 -36.31 1.82
N LEU A 761 -1.68 -37.54 2.35
CA LEU A 761 -2.34 -37.97 3.58
C LEU A 761 -1.88 -37.18 4.82
N LYS A 762 -0.64 -36.69 4.87
CA LYS A 762 -0.20 -35.80 5.97
C LYS A 762 -1.09 -34.56 6.10
N GLY A 763 -1.57 -34.01 4.98
CA GLY A 763 -2.52 -32.89 4.98
C GLY A 763 -3.89 -33.31 5.55
N LEU A 764 -4.35 -34.52 5.22
CA LEU A 764 -5.61 -35.08 5.75
C LEU A 764 -5.48 -35.37 7.24
N PHE A 765 -4.39 -35.99 7.68
CA PHE A 765 -4.11 -36.23 9.11
C PHE A 765 -4.15 -34.96 9.96
N LYS A 766 -3.56 -33.87 9.46
CA LYS A 766 -3.62 -32.58 10.16
C LYS A 766 -5.05 -32.04 10.30
N ARG A 767 -5.88 -32.20 9.27
CA ARG A 767 -7.29 -31.77 9.30
C ARG A 767 -8.13 -32.62 10.25
N VAL A 768 -7.94 -33.94 10.21
CA VAL A 768 -8.62 -34.88 11.11
C VAL A 768 -8.22 -34.64 12.56
N LYS A 769 -6.94 -34.38 12.81
CA LYS A 769 -6.43 -34.04 14.15
C LYS A 769 -6.99 -32.72 14.68
N ALA A 770 -7.16 -31.72 13.80
CA ALA A 770 -7.81 -30.45 14.15
C ALA A 770 -9.29 -30.61 14.53
N LEU A 771 -9.96 -31.68 14.03
CA LEU A 771 -11.32 -32.05 14.42
C LEU A 771 -11.36 -32.89 15.72
N GLY A 772 -10.21 -33.18 16.32
CA GLY A 772 -10.09 -33.91 17.59
C GLY A 772 -9.99 -35.44 17.44
N TYR A 773 -9.70 -35.96 16.25
CA TYR A 773 -9.54 -37.40 15.98
C TYR A 773 -8.12 -37.71 15.49
N ASP A 774 -7.59 -38.88 15.84
CA ASP A 774 -6.38 -39.39 15.21
C ASP A 774 -6.73 -40.45 14.17
N MET A 775 -5.89 -40.62 13.13
CA MET A 775 -6.15 -41.56 12.04
C MET A 775 -4.91 -42.40 11.70
N GLU A 776 -5.13 -43.73 11.50
CA GLU A 776 -4.15 -44.66 11.01
C GLU A 776 -4.66 -45.33 9.74
N ILE A 777 -3.80 -45.48 8.74
CA ILE A 777 -4.13 -46.15 7.47
C ILE A 777 -3.20 -47.32 7.23
N SER A 778 -3.76 -48.49 6.96
CA SER A 778 -2.96 -49.68 6.65
C SER A 778 -2.28 -49.56 5.27
N ASP A 779 -1.13 -50.21 5.10
CA ASP A 779 -0.39 -50.19 3.83
C ASP A 779 -1.18 -50.84 2.67
N GLU A 780 -2.06 -51.81 2.97
CA GLU A 780 -2.99 -52.40 2.00
C GLU A 780 -4.01 -51.34 1.49
N ALA A 781 -4.54 -50.54 2.40
CA ALA A 781 -5.46 -49.47 2.03
C ALA A 781 -4.76 -48.36 1.20
N LYS A 782 -3.54 -47.99 1.55
CA LYS A 782 -2.72 -47.08 0.74
C LYS A 782 -2.47 -47.62 -0.65
N THR A 783 -2.12 -48.89 -0.76
CA THR A 783 -1.87 -49.56 -2.06
C THR A 783 -3.14 -49.64 -2.90
N PHE A 784 -4.29 -49.85 -2.28
CA PHE A 784 -5.58 -49.83 -2.95
C PHE A 784 -5.89 -48.44 -3.52
N VAL A 785 -5.77 -47.39 -2.72
CA VAL A 785 -5.98 -46.01 -3.17
C VAL A 785 -4.98 -45.61 -4.25
N ALA A 786 -3.69 -46.06 -4.11
CA ALA A 786 -2.67 -45.85 -5.14
C ALA A 786 -3.07 -46.45 -6.48
N THR A 787 -3.54 -47.68 -6.46
CA THR A 787 -3.94 -48.41 -7.69
C THR A 787 -5.17 -47.80 -8.36
N LYS A 788 -6.17 -47.38 -7.57
CA LYS A 788 -7.36 -46.69 -8.09
C LYS A 788 -7.10 -45.24 -8.49
N GLY A 789 -6.15 -44.57 -7.85
CA GLY A 789 -5.79 -43.18 -8.11
C GLY A 789 -4.67 -42.97 -9.15
N TYR A 790 -4.08 -44.04 -9.67
CA TYR A 790 -3.04 -43.98 -10.69
C TYR A 790 -3.60 -44.22 -12.09
N ASP A 791 -3.34 -43.32 -12.99
CA ASP A 791 -3.64 -43.45 -14.41
C ASP A 791 -2.36 -43.21 -15.22
N VAL A 792 -2.02 -44.08 -16.12
CA VAL A 792 -0.83 -43.99 -16.99
C VAL A 792 -0.84 -42.69 -17.83
N GLN A 793 -2.04 -42.16 -18.15
CA GLN A 793 -2.19 -40.95 -18.97
C GLN A 793 -2.19 -39.68 -18.16
N PHE A 794 -2.77 -39.67 -16.97
CA PHE A 794 -2.97 -38.51 -16.12
C PHE A 794 -2.04 -38.47 -14.90
N GLY A 795 -1.15 -39.47 -14.73
CA GLY A 795 -0.18 -39.58 -13.65
C GLY A 795 -0.85 -39.61 -12.27
N ALA A 796 -0.35 -38.81 -11.35
CA ALA A 796 -0.87 -38.69 -9.98
C ALA A 796 -2.07 -37.68 -9.87
N ARG A 797 -2.55 -37.10 -10.96
CA ARG A 797 -3.65 -36.11 -10.91
C ARG A 797 -4.97 -36.68 -10.38
N PRO A 798 -5.37 -37.92 -10.72
CA PRO A 798 -6.58 -38.54 -10.17
C PRO A 798 -6.45 -38.97 -8.70
N LEU A 799 -5.23 -39.03 -8.14
CA LEU A 799 -4.97 -39.50 -6.79
C LEU A 799 -5.70 -38.69 -5.72
N LYS A 800 -5.74 -37.39 -5.88
CA LYS A 800 -6.46 -36.50 -4.94
C LYS A 800 -7.96 -36.81 -4.92
N ARG A 801 -8.54 -37.10 -6.09
CA ARG A 801 -9.94 -37.49 -6.20
C ARG A 801 -10.16 -38.88 -5.61
N ALA A 802 -9.21 -39.81 -5.79
CA ALA A 802 -9.28 -41.15 -5.17
C ALA A 802 -9.21 -41.04 -3.63
N ILE A 803 -8.36 -40.20 -3.07
CA ILE A 803 -8.31 -39.94 -1.63
C ILE A 803 -9.65 -39.38 -1.15
N GLN A 804 -10.23 -38.44 -1.87
CA GLN A 804 -11.54 -37.88 -1.55
C GLN A 804 -12.63 -38.94 -1.54
N ASN A 805 -12.81 -39.66 -2.65
CA ASN A 805 -13.91 -40.59 -2.82
C ASN A 805 -13.79 -41.87 -1.93
N TYR A 806 -12.56 -42.36 -1.68
CA TYR A 806 -12.37 -43.59 -0.93
C TYR A 806 -12.06 -43.37 0.55
N ILE A 807 -11.47 -42.23 0.93
CA ILE A 807 -11.08 -41.95 2.32
C ILE A 807 -11.93 -40.84 2.94
N GLU A 808 -11.98 -39.64 2.32
CA GLU A 808 -12.66 -38.47 2.93
C GLU A 808 -14.19 -38.71 3.02
N ASP A 809 -14.81 -39.28 1.99
CA ASP A 809 -16.26 -39.58 2.02
C ASP A 809 -16.61 -40.58 3.12
N GLY A 810 -15.86 -41.70 3.25
CA GLY A 810 -16.08 -42.68 4.30
C GLY A 810 -15.80 -42.16 5.71
N LEU A 811 -14.78 -41.29 5.86
CA LEU A 811 -14.53 -40.58 7.11
C LEU A 811 -15.69 -39.66 7.48
N SER A 812 -16.25 -38.95 6.48
CA SER A 812 -17.36 -38.02 6.71
C SER A 812 -18.62 -38.79 7.16
N GLU A 813 -18.94 -39.93 6.58
CA GLU A 813 -20.04 -40.80 7.00
C GLU A 813 -19.85 -41.26 8.45
N LEU A 814 -18.62 -41.69 8.81
CA LEU A 814 -18.31 -42.18 10.16
C LEU A 814 -18.39 -41.04 11.21
N ILE A 815 -17.94 -39.82 10.88
CA ILE A 815 -18.03 -38.68 11.78
C ILE A 815 -19.48 -38.23 11.96
N LEU A 816 -20.28 -38.26 10.90
CA LEU A 816 -21.69 -37.83 10.92
C LEU A 816 -22.60 -38.84 11.64
N SER A 817 -22.22 -40.15 11.69
CA SER A 817 -22.99 -41.19 12.40
C SER A 817 -22.97 -41.01 13.93
N ASN A 818 -22.14 -40.11 14.47
CA ASN A 818 -21.93 -39.92 15.91
C ASN A 818 -21.45 -41.17 16.68
N GLU A 819 -20.91 -42.17 15.98
CA GLU A 819 -20.40 -43.39 16.59
C GLU A 819 -19.00 -43.22 17.19
N ILE A 820 -18.35 -42.05 16.92
CA ILE A 820 -16.98 -41.74 17.32
C ILE A 820 -16.97 -40.60 18.37
N LYS A 821 -16.11 -40.73 19.37
CA LYS A 821 -15.88 -39.74 20.38
C LYS A 821 -14.60 -38.94 20.08
N PRO A 822 -14.54 -37.65 20.40
CA PRO A 822 -13.27 -36.90 20.32
C PRO A 822 -12.17 -37.60 21.12
N GLY A 823 -11.01 -37.85 20.48
CA GLY A 823 -9.90 -38.61 21.05
C GLY A 823 -9.75 -40.02 20.53
N ASP A 824 -10.72 -40.56 19.79
CA ASP A 824 -10.65 -41.91 19.21
C ASP A 824 -9.70 -41.94 17.99
N VAL A 825 -9.07 -43.09 17.77
CA VAL A 825 -8.19 -43.34 16.60
C VAL A 825 -8.98 -44.08 15.51
N ILE A 826 -9.10 -43.45 14.35
CA ILE A 826 -9.80 -44.05 13.20
C ILE A 826 -8.81 -44.90 12.41
N CYS A 827 -9.02 -46.22 12.40
CA CYS A 827 -8.24 -47.15 11.62
C CYS A 827 -8.90 -47.46 10.27
N VAL A 828 -8.19 -47.17 9.19
CA VAL A 828 -8.65 -47.41 7.81
C VAL A 828 -7.93 -48.65 7.29
N SER A 829 -8.68 -49.68 6.92
CA SER A 829 -8.17 -50.94 6.39
C SER A 829 -8.91 -51.33 5.10
N LYS A 830 -8.29 -52.21 4.30
CA LYS A 830 -8.93 -52.78 3.11
C LYS A 830 -9.73 -54.03 3.51
N GLU A 831 -10.99 -54.09 3.07
CA GLU A 831 -11.81 -55.24 3.23
C GLU A 831 -11.39 -56.34 2.25
N LYS A 832 -11.21 -57.57 2.75
CA LYS A 832 -10.84 -58.74 1.88
C LYS A 832 -12.00 -59.04 0.93
N GLU A 833 -11.71 -59.02 -0.38
CA GLU A 833 -12.66 -59.28 -1.48
C GLU A 833 -13.63 -58.17 -1.85
N SER A 834 -13.58 -56.98 -1.29
CA SER A 834 -14.41 -55.85 -1.72
C SER A 834 -13.58 -54.68 -2.27
N ASP A 835 -14.18 -53.88 -3.12
CA ASP A 835 -13.63 -52.63 -3.65
C ASP A 835 -13.90 -51.44 -2.70
N LYS A 836 -14.05 -51.69 -1.38
CA LYS A 836 -14.32 -50.69 -0.35
C LYS A 836 -13.27 -50.71 0.76
N LEU A 837 -13.11 -49.56 1.41
CA LEU A 837 -12.31 -49.42 2.62
C LEU A 837 -13.23 -49.59 3.84
N ASN A 838 -12.70 -50.23 4.88
CA ASN A 838 -13.38 -50.38 6.15
C ASN A 838 -12.80 -49.37 7.16
N PHE A 839 -13.69 -48.66 7.85
CA PHE A 839 -13.35 -47.67 8.85
C PHE A 839 -13.78 -48.18 10.22
N VAL A 840 -12.82 -48.31 11.15
CA VAL A 840 -13.09 -48.81 12.50
C VAL A 840 -12.53 -47.82 13.49
N ALA A 841 -13.37 -47.35 14.41
CA ALA A 841 -12.93 -46.52 15.51
C ALA A 841 -12.37 -47.39 16.64
N LYS A 842 -11.18 -47.07 17.12
CA LYS A 842 -10.60 -47.64 18.31
C LYS A 842 -10.55 -46.57 19.40
N PRO A 843 -11.05 -46.85 20.63
CA PRO A 843 -10.90 -45.95 21.74
C PRO A 843 -9.41 -45.73 22.02
N SER A 844 -9.00 -44.44 22.21
CA SER A 844 -7.61 -44.17 22.59
C SER A 844 -7.36 -44.76 23.98
N MET A 845 -6.36 -45.63 24.08
CA MET A 845 -5.88 -46.04 25.40
C MET A 845 -5.25 -44.79 26.09
N PRO A 846 -5.59 -44.46 27.32
CA PRO A 846 -4.93 -43.37 28.03
C PRO A 846 -3.41 -43.68 28.11
N ASN A 847 -2.59 -42.76 27.59
CA ASN A 847 -1.14 -42.82 27.73
C ASN A 847 -0.78 -42.83 29.24
N MET A 848 -0.39 -44.00 29.72
CA MET A 848 0.10 -44.20 31.11
C MET A 848 1.60 -43.85 31.27
N ASP A 849 2.21 -43.17 30.31
CA ASP A 849 3.63 -42.79 30.40
C ASP A 849 3.85 -41.32 30.15
N LYS A 850 3.36 -40.46 31.06
CA LYS A 850 3.88 -39.08 31.24
C LYS A 850 3.56 -38.54 32.63
N GLU A 851 3.77 -39.33 33.68
CA GLU A 851 3.92 -38.85 35.07
C GLU A 851 5.14 -39.54 35.72
N ALA A 852 6.34 -39.27 35.22
CA ALA A 852 7.59 -39.47 35.97
C ALA A 852 8.71 -38.80 35.16
N GLU A 853 8.83 -37.47 35.30
CA GLU A 853 10.09 -36.76 35.30
C GLU A 853 9.74 -35.28 35.49
N ASP A 854 9.78 -34.84 36.76
CA ASP A 854 9.93 -33.45 37.16
C ASP A 854 11.30 -32.89 36.75
#